data_2a4405f58dcdc9306692f6c655eb7997
#
_entry.id   2a4405f58dcdc9306692f6c655eb7997
#
_cell.length_a   1.000
_cell.length_b   1.000
_cell.length_c   1.000
_cell.angle_alpha   90.00
_cell.angle_beta   90.00
_cell.angle_gamma   90.00
#
_symmetry.space_group_name_H-M   'P 1'
#
loop_
_entity.id
_entity.type
_entity.pdbx_description
1 polymer ?
#
loop_
_entity_poly.entity_id
_entity_poly.type
_entity_poly.pdbx_seq_one_letter_code
_entity_poly.pdbx_strand_id
1 'polypeptide(L)'
;MELDERRIAVSEMSDEELGALMRVHGIGLTVAEARRIAELIGRDPTLVELHVFNVEWSEHCSYKSSKRSLRLLPTEAPNVMLGPQEDAGIVFFTEHQGRRWGIVIAHESHNHPSQVLPNEGAATGIGGIVRDVDCMGARVIGTADPLRFGDPLGPNADRTRWIVSGVVDGIWQYGNALGVPNLGGDIYFDPSFDDNCLVNVVAIGIVAEDEIIHSAVPPQAHDEPYVLILVGKPTDDSGFGGSAFASKILDEEQQTQDRGAVQVPDPFLKNVLAMRKANEAVRTRARELGIVIGMKDIGGGGLACGSSEITAAGDGFGVDIDLRAVHVGLQGLLPETIMCAETQERYVLAVPERFAEEVLATYNADWDLPNVYEGACARVIGRVTEDEMYTVRFDGQIVIQAPVRVVTSGIEYEREERPRPFEGTEPDFAPPPDLSAALLTVLGSPNVCSRQYVYRAYDSEVQGNTVLRPGEAGAGVVRPLEGCDAAVALSVDGNPRYGLIDPYWGGANAVAEAMRNCAAVGAVPQALTDCLNFGNPEKPEQFWEFRQGVRGVADAARNLWLKGYVETPTPVISGNVSLYNESASGSSVAPSPIVACVGVMPDFARVVTVQLKQPGDAVYLLGERYDELGGSAYYSALGLGLGRNVPQVRWEAERARIYAVTDAIAEGLVAACQDISDGGLAVALAEMCMGPFGRGEVGTEADIGPVLNGLRADRALFSESSGFVVEVRAGCERRFEALCAEHGVKPLRLGETVDDAQLRVSAGSQQLIALSIASMGEVWLNGLVHILQG
;
A
#
# COMPACT_ATOMS: atom_id res chain seq x y z
N MET A 1 46.18 -0.35 -2.72
CA MET A 1 45.42 -0.41 -1.45
C MET A 1 45.00 -1.86 -1.22
N GLU A 2 45.26 -2.38 -0.03
CA GLU A 2 44.94 -3.78 0.26
C GLU A 2 43.47 -3.89 0.62
N LEU A 3 42.82 -5.00 0.19
CA LEU A 3 41.49 -5.40 0.61
C LEU A 3 41.48 -5.74 2.11
N ASP A 4 40.34 -5.55 2.79
CA ASP A 4 40.13 -5.95 4.19
C ASP A 4 40.62 -7.39 4.42
N GLU A 5 41.36 -7.63 5.49
CA GLU A 5 41.89 -8.94 5.89
C GLU A 5 40.79 -9.91 6.30
N ARG A 6 39.57 -9.42 6.63
CA ARG A 6 38.39 -10.24 7.00
C ARG A 6 37.71 -10.89 5.77
N ARG A 7 38.49 -11.52 4.90
CA ARG A 7 37.96 -12.33 3.80
C ARG A 7 37.47 -13.68 4.31
N ILE A 8 36.34 -14.09 3.76
CA ILE A 8 35.74 -15.39 4.06
C ILE A 8 36.12 -16.35 2.95
N ALA A 9 36.88 -17.38 3.25
CA ALA A 9 37.35 -18.37 2.28
C ALA A 9 36.18 -19.27 1.77
N VAL A 10 35.21 -18.66 1.12
CA VAL A 10 33.98 -19.29 0.63
C VAL A 10 34.29 -20.42 -0.33
N SER A 11 35.38 -20.30 -1.11
CA SER A 11 35.81 -21.29 -2.08
C SER A 11 36.44 -22.55 -1.44
N GLU A 12 36.98 -22.43 -0.21
CA GLU A 12 37.71 -23.49 0.47
C GLU A 12 36.90 -24.20 1.56
N MET A 13 35.93 -23.52 2.16
CA MET A 13 35.09 -24.03 3.24
C MET A 13 34.09 -25.09 2.75
N SER A 14 33.83 -26.10 3.58
CA SER A 14 32.71 -27.01 3.36
C SER A 14 31.35 -26.26 3.52
N ASP A 15 30.30 -26.87 2.97
CA ASP A 15 28.94 -26.27 3.08
C ASP A 15 28.48 -26.14 4.54
N GLU A 16 28.86 -27.08 5.40
CA GLU A 16 28.54 -27.04 6.84
C GLU A 16 29.29 -25.91 7.56
N GLU A 17 30.56 -25.76 7.31
CA GLU A 17 31.40 -24.68 7.91
C GLU A 17 30.93 -23.29 7.45
N LEU A 18 30.70 -23.13 6.15
CA LEU A 18 30.21 -21.87 5.59
C LEU A 18 28.80 -21.51 6.14
N GLY A 19 27.88 -22.49 6.17
CA GLY A 19 26.58 -22.31 6.76
C GLY A 19 26.60 -21.96 8.24
N ALA A 20 27.52 -22.57 9.01
CA ALA A 20 27.70 -22.24 10.43
C ALA A 20 28.26 -20.82 10.61
N LEU A 21 29.22 -20.40 9.83
CA LEU A 21 29.78 -19.05 9.86
C LEU A 21 28.72 -18.01 9.53
N MET A 22 27.95 -18.21 8.47
CA MET A 22 26.88 -17.29 8.08
C MET A 22 25.82 -17.13 9.19
N ARG A 23 25.43 -18.23 9.87
CA ARG A 23 24.51 -18.16 11.02
C ARG A 23 25.10 -17.35 12.19
N VAL A 24 26.40 -17.52 12.51
CA VAL A 24 27.06 -16.75 13.57
C VAL A 24 27.04 -15.25 13.29
N HIS A 25 27.15 -14.86 12.02
CA HIS A 25 27.11 -13.45 11.60
C HIS A 25 25.71 -12.94 11.23
N GLY A 26 24.66 -13.74 11.39
CA GLY A 26 23.29 -13.33 11.05
C GLY A 26 23.06 -13.15 9.54
N ILE A 27 23.86 -13.78 8.69
CA ILE A 27 23.75 -13.73 7.23
C ILE A 27 22.75 -14.78 6.76
N GLY A 28 21.68 -14.35 6.11
CA GLY A 28 20.58 -15.18 5.63
C GLY A 28 20.77 -15.73 4.20
N LEU A 29 21.90 -15.47 3.56
CA LEU A 29 22.23 -16.07 2.26
C LEU A 29 22.31 -17.58 2.36
N THR A 30 21.92 -18.27 1.30
CA THR A 30 22.21 -19.70 1.15
C THR A 30 23.68 -19.92 0.83
N VAL A 31 24.21 -21.11 1.12
CA VAL A 31 25.58 -21.49 0.73
C VAL A 31 25.81 -21.32 -0.79
N ALA A 32 24.81 -21.69 -1.59
CA ALA A 32 24.87 -21.53 -3.04
C ALA A 32 24.95 -20.07 -3.48
N GLU A 33 24.22 -19.17 -2.81
CA GLU A 33 24.30 -17.72 -3.06
C GLU A 33 25.66 -17.17 -2.69
N ALA A 34 26.22 -17.53 -1.53
CA ALA A 34 27.56 -17.09 -1.12
C ALA A 34 28.64 -17.54 -2.11
N ARG A 35 28.59 -18.78 -2.61
CA ARG A 35 29.50 -19.27 -3.65
C ARG A 35 29.29 -18.52 -4.97
N ARG A 36 28.05 -18.24 -5.33
CA ARG A 36 27.75 -17.47 -6.54
C ARG A 36 28.30 -16.05 -6.48
N ILE A 37 28.27 -15.41 -5.30
CA ILE A 37 28.90 -14.11 -5.10
C ILE A 37 30.39 -14.20 -5.37
N ALA A 38 31.10 -15.18 -4.77
CA ALA A 38 32.55 -15.35 -5.00
C ALA A 38 32.89 -15.56 -6.48
N GLU A 39 32.08 -16.33 -7.22
CA GLU A 39 32.23 -16.49 -8.67
C GLU A 39 32.07 -15.18 -9.44
N LEU A 40 31.02 -14.39 -9.12
CA LEU A 40 30.70 -13.15 -9.82
C LEU A 40 31.73 -12.04 -9.59
N ILE A 41 32.27 -11.94 -8.36
CA ILE A 41 33.30 -10.95 -8.05
C ILE A 41 34.72 -11.46 -8.36
N GLY A 42 34.86 -12.76 -8.72
CA GLY A 42 36.13 -13.37 -9.12
C GLY A 42 37.13 -13.61 -8.00
N ARG A 43 36.69 -13.62 -6.75
CA ARG A 43 37.50 -13.81 -5.53
C ARG A 43 36.63 -14.14 -4.32
N ASP A 44 37.24 -14.55 -3.24
CA ASP A 44 36.55 -14.68 -1.96
C ASP A 44 36.08 -13.30 -1.46
N PRO A 45 34.81 -13.19 -0.98
CA PRO A 45 34.23 -11.94 -0.48
C PRO A 45 34.78 -11.54 0.90
N THR A 46 34.73 -10.26 1.21
CA THR A 46 34.92 -9.77 2.58
C THR A 46 33.65 -10.06 3.41
N LEU A 47 33.77 -9.99 4.74
CA LEU A 47 32.58 -10.11 5.61
C LEU A 47 31.55 -8.98 5.33
N VAL A 48 32.03 -7.75 5.07
CA VAL A 48 31.17 -6.62 4.72
C VAL A 48 30.42 -6.85 3.42
N GLU A 49 31.09 -7.41 2.40
CA GLU A 49 30.44 -7.78 1.15
C GLU A 49 29.34 -8.81 1.37
N LEU A 50 29.58 -9.85 2.19
CA LEU A 50 28.54 -10.83 2.48
C LEU A 50 27.31 -10.21 3.17
N HIS A 51 27.50 -9.22 4.07
CA HIS A 51 26.37 -8.50 4.68
C HIS A 51 25.65 -7.62 3.66
N VAL A 52 26.36 -6.91 2.79
CA VAL A 52 25.73 -6.09 1.74
C VAL A 52 24.96 -6.95 0.76
N PHE A 53 25.55 -8.05 0.27
CA PHE A 53 24.83 -8.99 -0.58
C PHE A 53 23.66 -9.67 0.14
N ASN A 54 23.73 -9.89 1.45
CA ASN A 54 22.64 -10.44 2.24
C ASN A 54 21.40 -9.54 2.23
N VAL A 55 21.58 -8.22 2.31
CA VAL A 55 20.45 -7.25 2.23
C VAL A 55 20.00 -7.07 0.78
N GLU A 56 20.93 -6.79 -0.15
CA GLU A 56 20.64 -6.55 -1.56
C GLU A 56 20.00 -7.75 -2.28
N TRP A 57 20.42 -8.98 -1.94
CA TRP A 57 19.88 -10.22 -2.50
C TRP A 57 18.80 -10.84 -1.61
N SER A 58 18.28 -10.11 -0.62
CA SER A 58 17.10 -10.54 0.14
C SER A 58 15.88 -10.65 -0.77
N GLU A 59 14.86 -11.39 -0.36
CA GLU A 59 13.58 -11.43 -1.09
C GLU A 59 12.96 -10.04 -1.17
N HIS A 60 13.10 -9.26 -0.10
CA HIS A 60 12.53 -7.93 0.02
C HIS A 60 13.14 -6.92 -0.98
N CYS A 61 14.49 -6.89 -1.12
CA CYS A 61 15.16 -5.93 -2.01
C CYS A 61 15.23 -6.40 -3.47
N SER A 62 15.50 -7.70 -3.72
CA SER A 62 15.75 -8.19 -5.08
C SER A 62 14.56 -8.87 -5.75
N TYR A 63 13.48 -9.13 -5.01
CA TYR A 63 12.31 -9.86 -5.53
C TYR A 63 12.69 -11.22 -6.16
N LYS A 64 13.66 -11.92 -5.56
CA LYS A 64 14.30 -13.09 -6.18
C LYS A 64 13.35 -14.24 -6.53
N SER A 65 12.26 -14.41 -5.79
CA SER A 65 11.22 -15.41 -6.08
C SER A 65 10.04 -14.85 -6.89
N SER A 66 9.76 -13.54 -6.76
CA SER A 66 8.54 -12.92 -7.28
C SER A 66 8.71 -12.24 -8.64
N LYS A 67 9.90 -11.77 -8.99
CA LYS A 67 10.20 -10.96 -10.19
C LYS A 67 9.60 -11.48 -11.50
N ARG A 68 9.63 -12.81 -11.72
CA ARG A 68 9.01 -13.41 -12.92
C ARG A 68 7.50 -13.27 -12.95
N SER A 69 6.86 -13.36 -11.79
CA SER A 69 5.40 -13.23 -11.68
C SER A 69 4.97 -11.77 -11.85
N LEU A 70 5.74 -10.82 -11.33
CA LEU A 70 5.47 -9.39 -11.45
C LEU A 70 5.47 -8.89 -12.91
N ARG A 71 6.24 -9.54 -13.80
CA ARG A 71 6.20 -9.24 -15.25
C ARG A 71 4.82 -9.49 -15.90
N LEU A 72 3.88 -10.13 -15.18
CA LEU A 72 2.50 -10.27 -15.65
C LEU A 72 1.68 -8.99 -15.48
N LEU A 73 2.08 -8.09 -14.59
CA LEU A 73 1.37 -6.84 -14.35
C LEU A 73 1.52 -5.89 -15.54
N PRO A 74 0.44 -5.26 -16.02
CA PRO A 74 0.53 -4.23 -17.05
C PRO A 74 1.04 -2.93 -16.44
N THR A 75 2.19 -2.45 -16.90
CA THR A 75 2.86 -1.26 -16.35
C THR A 75 2.85 -0.07 -17.30
N GLU A 76 2.45 -0.29 -18.55
CA GLU A 76 2.48 0.72 -19.61
C GLU A 76 1.07 1.15 -20.01
N ALA A 77 0.87 2.47 -20.11
CA ALA A 77 -0.36 3.07 -20.62
C ALA A 77 -0.08 4.52 -21.05
N PRO A 78 -0.94 5.14 -21.89
CA PRO A 78 -0.71 6.49 -22.40
C PRO A 78 -0.64 7.59 -21.34
N ASN A 79 -1.19 7.36 -20.15
CA ASN A 79 -1.18 8.29 -19.02
C ASN A 79 -0.01 8.07 -18.06
N VAL A 80 0.84 7.06 -18.26
CA VAL A 80 2.03 6.82 -17.43
C VAL A 80 3.12 7.81 -17.81
N MET A 81 3.60 8.56 -16.83
CA MET A 81 4.73 9.48 -16.96
C MET A 81 6.03 8.80 -16.50
N LEU A 82 5.95 7.97 -15.47
CA LEU A 82 7.03 7.11 -14.97
C LEU A 82 6.43 5.80 -14.46
N GLY A 83 6.94 4.67 -14.94
CA GLY A 83 6.52 3.33 -14.50
C GLY A 83 7.20 2.88 -13.20
N PRO A 84 7.12 1.58 -12.85
CA PRO A 84 7.61 1.04 -11.58
C PRO A 84 9.12 0.74 -11.58
N GLN A 85 9.94 1.62 -12.15
CA GLN A 85 11.39 1.42 -12.23
C GLN A 85 12.16 2.14 -11.12
N GLU A 86 11.51 3.07 -10.42
CA GLU A 86 12.09 3.90 -9.38
C GLU A 86 11.27 3.76 -8.06
N ASP A 87 11.54 4.60 -7.05
CA ASP A 87 10.93 4.50 -5.73
C ASP A 87 9.40 4.65 -5.76
N ALA A 88 8.86 5.38 -6.76
CA ALA A 88 7.41 5.55 -6.95
C ALA A 88 7.06 5.69 -8.43
N GLY A 89 5.83 5.29 -8.80
CA GLY A 89 5.30 5.50 -10.15
C GLY A 89 4.58 6.85 -10.28
N ILE A 90 4.47 7.36 -11.50
CA ILE A 90 3.84 8.66 -11.80
C ILE A 90 2.87 8.52 -12.97
N VAL A 91 1.62 8.97 -12.77
CA VAL A 91 0.64 9.10 -13.84
C VAL A 91 0.20 10.55 -14.03
N PHE A 92 -0.20 10.89 -15.25
CA PHE A 92 -0.72 12.20 -15.58
C PHE A 92 -1.98 12.53 -14.77
N PHE A 93 -2.01 13.73 -14.21
CA PHE A 93 -3.13 14.27 -13.46
C PHE A 93 -3.93 15.30 -14.27
N THR A 94 -3.31 16.43 -14.54
CA THR A 94 -3.98 17.56 -15.22
C THR A 94 -2.97 18.54 -15.79
N GLU A 95 -3.44 19.42 -16.66
CA GLU A 95 -2.71 20.62 -17.05
C GLU A 95 -3.24 21.81 -16.26
N HIS A 96 -2.35 22.52 -15.58
CA HIS A 96 -2.70 23.69 -14.80
C HIS A 96 -1.61 24.75 -14.89
N GLN A 97 -2.01 26.01 -15.15
CA GLN A 97 -1.09 27.15 -15.33
C GLN A 97 0.01 26.91 -16.37
N GLY A 98 -0.32 26.19 -17.45
CA GLY A 98 0.61 25.89 -18.55
C GLY A 98 1.65 24.80 -18.24
N ARG A 99 1.49 24.07 -17.11
CA ARG A 99 2.34 22.94 -16.72
C ARG A 99 1.53 21.65 -16.68
N ARG A 100 2.17 20.55 -17.04
CA ARG A 100 1.63 19.20 -16.86
C ARG A 100 1.98 18.70 -15.45
N TRP A 101 0.99 18.15 -14.76
CA TRP A 101 1.12 17.64 -13.40
C TRP A 101 0.88 16.15 -13.36
N GLY A 102 1.67 15.46 -12.53
CA GLY A 102 1.56 14.03 -12.30
C GLY A 102 1.19 13.70 -10.85
N ILE A 103 0.44 12.61 -10.67
CA ILE A 103 0.22 11.96 -9.37
C ILE A 103 1.34 10.94 -9.19
N VAL A 104 2.09 11.09 -8.11
CA VAL A 104 3.07 10.10 -7.65
C VAL A 104 2.38 9.17 -6.69
N ILE A 105 2.62 7.86 -6.81
CA ILE A 105 2.06 6.86 -5.88
C ILE A 105 3.10 5.80 -5.54
N ALA A 106 3.18 5.46 -4.27
CA ALA A 106 3.96 4.35 -3.74
C ALA A 106 3.12 3.53 -2.74
N HIS A 107 3.40 2.24 -2.63
CA HIS A 107 2.72 1.30 -1.74
C HIS A 107 3.73 0.31 -1.18
N GLU A 108 3.79 0.19 0.15
CA GLU A 108 4.78 -0.62 0.84
C GLU A 108 4.18 -1.43 1.98
N SER A 109 4.90 -2.48 2.40
CA SER A 109 4.56 -3.34 3.55
C SER A 109 5.56 -3.18 4.68
N HIS A 110 5.05 -3.10 5.92
CA HIS A 110 5.85 -3.08 7.13
C HIS A 110 5.35 -4.11 8.16
N ASN A 111 5.15 -5.36 7.69
CA ASN A 111 4.45 -6.43 8.40
C ASN A 111 5.24 -6.98 9.60
N HIS A 112 6.40 -7.59 9.35
CA HIS A 112 7.24 -8.23 10.37
C HIS A 112 7.65 -7.26 11.50
N PRO A 113 8.14 -6.05 11.20
CA PRO A 113 8.46 -5.07 12.23
C PRO A 113 7.25 -4.72 13.12
N SER A 114 6.06 -4.56 12.51
CA SER A 114 4.83 -4.21 13.25
C SER A 114 4.31 -5.37 14.11
N GLN A 115 4.59 -6.62 13.78
CA GLN A 115 4.26 -7.76 14.63
C GLN A 115 5.11 -7.80 15.91
N VAL A 116 6.36 -7.33 15.84
CA VAL A 116 7.34 -7.35 16.93
C VAL A 116 7.27 -6.09 17.78
N LEU A 117 7.26 -4.91 17.16
CA LEU A 117 7.17 -3.58 17.76
C LEU A 117 6.11 -2.76 17.02
N PRO A 118 4.82 -2.89 17.37
CA PRO A 118 3.72 -2.35 16.58
C PRO A 118 3.78 -0.84 16.33
N ASN A 119 4.17 -0.06 17.33
CA ASN A 119 4.26 1.39 17.23
C ASN A 119 5.40 1.81 16.29
N GLU A 120 6.61 1.34 16.56
CA GLU A 120 7.82 1.67 15.80
C GLU A 120 7.73 1.13 14.37
N GLY A 121 7.22 -0.10 14.21
CA GLY A 121 7.02 -0.72 12.91
C GLY A 121 6.06 0.07 12.03
N ALA A 122 4.90 0.43 12.54
CA ALA A 122 3.90 1.19 11.79
C ALA A 122 4.35 2.63 11.51
N ALA A 123 4.99 3.29 12.48
CA ALA A 123 5.55 4.63 12.31
C ALA A 123 6.61 4.67 11.20
N THR A 124 7.48 3.65 11.16
CA THR A 124 8.50 3.50 10.11
C THR A 124 7.88 3.30 8.74
N GLY A 125 6.80 2.50 8.63
CA GLY A 125 6.08 2.32 7.37
C GLY A 125 5.61 3.66 6.78
N ILE A 126 4.96 4.51 7.60
CA ILE A 126 4.56 5.87 7.17
C ILE A 126 5.78 6.70 6.75
N GLY A 127 6.87 6.63 7.51
CA GLY A 127 8.08 7.40 7.23
C GLY A 127 8.73 7.02 5.90
N GLY A 128 8.87 5.70 5.64
CA GLY A 128 9.45 5.15 4.42
C GLY A 128 8.69 5.58 3.19
N ILE A 129 7.39 5.28 3.16
CA ILE A 129 6.57 5.56 1.98
C ILE A 129 6.46 7.05 1.64
N VAL A 130 6.48 7.93 2.65
CA VAL A 130 6.49 9.38 2.43
C VAL A 130 7.82 9.83 1.83
N ARG A 131 8.95 9.20 2.22
CA ARG A 131 10.28 9.51 1.65
C ARG A 131 10.36 9.08 0.18
N ASP A 132 9.81 7.92 -0.20
CA ASP A 132 9.77 7.47 -1.59
C ASP A 132 9.10 8.52 -2.50
N VAL A 133 7.93 9.01 -2.07
CA VAL A 133 7.21 10.04 -2.82
C VAL A 133 7.99 11.37 -2.84
N ASP A 134 8.63 11.76 -1.72
CA ASP A 134 9.43 13.01 -1.64
C ASP A 134 10.67 12.95 -2.55
N CYS A 135 11.31 11.79 -2.68
CA CYS A 135 12.47 11.57 -3.55
C CYS A 135 12.18 11.85 -5.02
N MET A 136 10.94 11.60 -5.46
CA MET A 136 10.51 11.88 -6.83
C MET A 136 10.29 13.38 -7.13
N GLY A 137 10.64 14.27 -6.20
CA GLY A 137 10.40 15.71 -6.32
C GLY A 137 8.99 16.14 -5.94
N ALA A 138 8.13 15.22 -5.52
CA ALA A 138 6.73 15.45 -5.25
C ALA A 138 6.47 16.10 -3.88
N ARG A 139 5.36 16.83 -3.80
CA ARG A 139 4.73 17.20 -2.53
C ARG A 139 3.74 16.11 -2.14
N VAL A 140 3.96 15.45 -1.00
CA VAL A 140 3.04 14.42 -0.49
C VAL A 140 1.72 15.06 -0.09
N ILE A 141 0.61 14.52 -0.60
CA ILE A 141 -0.75 15.07 -0.47
C ILE A 141 -1.72 14.16 0.27
N GLY A 142 -1.31 12.93 0.58
CA GLY A 142 -2.14 12.00 1.33
C GLY A 142 -1.47 10.66 1.56
N THR A 143 -1.94 9.95 2.61
CA THR A 143 -1.62 8.56 2.91
C THR A 143 -2.89 7.73 3.09
N ALA A 144 -2.76 6.41 3.00
CA ALA A 144 -3.81 5.46 3.37
C ALA A 144 -3.17 4.18 3.93
N ASP A 145 -3.84 3.54 4.90
CA ASP A 145 -3.29 2.42 5.65
C ASP A 145 -4.21 1.19 5.59
N PRO A 146 -3.96 0.24 4.69
CA PRO A 146 -4.63 -1.06 4.71
C PRO A 146 -3.99 -2.00 5.74
N LEU A 147 -4.79 -2.44 6.72
CA LEU A 147 -4.34 -3.16 7.90
C LEU A 147 -5.06 -4.52 8.02
N ARG A 148 -4.31 -5.56 8.41
CA ARG A 148 -4.85 -6.89 8.69
C ARG A 148 -4.37 -7.35 10.06
N PHE A 149 -5.31 -7.75 10.91
CA PHE A 149 -5.03 -8.15 12.28
C PHE A 149 -5.65 -9.51 12.59
N GLY A 150 -5.13 -10.18 13.62
CA GLY A 150 -5.68 -11.41 14.15
C GLY A 150 -7.12 -11.28 14.65
N ASP A 151 -7.70 -12.38 15.12
CA ASP A 151 -9.08 -12.40 15.62
C ASP A 151 -9.17 -11.67 16.98
N PRO A 152 -9.86 -10.51 17.08
CA PRO A 152 -10.00 -9.77 18.33
C PRO A 152 -10.96 -10.40 19.32
N LEU A 153 -11.64 -11.47 18.94
CA LEU A 153 -12.56 -12.27 19.76
C LEU A 153 -12.03 -13.69 20.01
N GLY A 154 -10.90 -14.05 19.40
CA GLY A 154 -10.30 -15.37 19.46
C GLY A 154 -9.43 -15.60 20.71
N PRO A 155 -8.73 -16.74 20.76
CA PRO A 155 -7.84 -17.08 21.87
C PRO A 155 -6.72 -16.07 22.11
N ASN A 156 -6.25 -15.39 21.05
CA ASN A 156 -5.14 -14.43 21.08
C ASN A 156 -5.62 -12.97 21.14
N ALA A 157 -6.88 -12.72 21.50
CA ALA A 157 -7.53 -11.42 21.46
C ALA A 157 -6.74 -10.29 22.16
N ASP A 158 -6.12 -10.57 23.32
CA ASP A 158 -5.35 -9.56 24.06
C ASP A 158 -4.10 -9.12 23.28
N ARG A 159 -3.42 -10.06 22.62
CA ARG A 159 -2.28 -9.76 21.74
C ARG A 159 -2.72 -8.97 20.51
N THR A 160 -3.81 -9.38 19.88
CA THR A 160 -4.40 -8.67 18.75
C THR A 160 -4.72 -7.23 19.12
N ARG A 161 -5.41 -6.99 20.26
CA ARG A 161 -5.74 -5.63 20.73
C ARG A 161 -4.49 -4.79 20.99
N TRP A 162 -3.45 -5.38 21.57
CA TRP A 162 -2.17 -4.70 21.80
C TRP A 162 -1.51 -4.30 20.47
N ILE A 163 -1.48 -5.19 19.49
CA ILE A 163 -0.93 -4.89 18.15
C ILE A 163 -1.74 -3.79 17.48
N VAL A 164 -3.07 -3.89 17.46
CA VAL A 164 -3.96 -2.86 16.88
C VAL A 164 -3.69 -1.49 17.50
N SER A 165 -3.64 -1.44 18.85
CA SER A 165 -3.38 -0.18 19.55
C SER A 165 -2.02 0.41 19.18
N GLY A 166 -0.95 -0.40 19.19
CA GLY A 166 0.38 0.06 18.86
C GLY A 166 0.52 0.53 17.41
N VAL A 167 -0.07 -0.22 16.46
CA VAL A 167 -0.07 0.15 15.04
C VAL A 167 -0.81 1.48 14.81
N VAL A 168 -2.02 1.61 15.35
CA VAL A 168 -2.80 2.86 15.26
C VAL A 168 -2.04 4.03 15.86
N ASP A 169 -1.42 3.83 17.04
CA ASP A 169 -0.60 4.85 17.70
C ASP A 169 0.61 5.26 16.85
N GLY A 170 1.32 4.30 16.26
CA GLY A 170 2.46 4.58 15.37
C GLY A 170 2.07 5.39 14.15
N ILE A 171 0.97 5.02 13.49
CA ILE A 171 0.47 5.72 12.31
C ILE A 171 0.12 7.18 12.62
N TRP A 172 -0.71 7.45 13.65
CA TRP A 172 -1.11 8.83 13.91
C TRP A 172 0.02 9.69 14.49
N GLN A 173 0.87 9.13 15.35
CA GLN A 173 1.98 9.88 15.95
C GLN A 173 2.95 10.35 14.86
N TYR A 174 3.26 9.50 13.91
CA TYR A 174 4.17 9.85 12.82
C TYR A 174 3.48 10.65 11.72
N GLY A 175 2.32 10.19 11.22
CA GLY A 175 1.59 10.81 10.11
C GLY A 175 1.10 12.22 10.42
N ASN A 176 0.49 12.43 11.59
CA ASN A 176 -0.01 13.75 11.99
C ASN A 176 1.14 14.77 12.10
N ALA A 177 2.28 14.35 12.68
CA ALA A 177 3.42 15.25 12.85
C ALA A 177 4.14 15.56 11.52
N LEU A 178 4.05 14.68 10.50
CA LEU A 178 4.52 14.97 9.14
C LEU A 178 3.68 16.04 8.44
N GLY A 179 2.47 16.30 8.91
CA GLY A 179 1.54 17.22 8.23
C GLY A 179 1.03 16.67 6.90
N VAL A 180 0.81 15.35 6.83
CA VAL A 180 0.22 14.67 5.67
C VAL A 180 -1.15 14.13 6.06
N PRO A 181 -2.23 14.45 5.32
CA PRO A 181 -3.55 13.96 5.67
C PRO A 181 -3.68 12.46 5.40
N ASN A 182 -4.29 11.72 6.34
CA ASN A 182 -4.74 10.37 6.09
C ASN A 182 -6.08 10.41 5.33
N LEU A 183 -6.17 9.74 4.20
CA LEU A 183 -7.32 9.75 3.30
C LEU A 183 -8.19 8.51 3.42
N GLY A 184 -7.71 7.48 4.13
CA GLY A 184 -8.43 6.23 4.27
C GLY A 184 -7.54 5.05 4.58
N GLY A 185 -7.99 3.91 4.15
CA GLY A 185 -7.39 2.62 4.37
C GLY A 185 -8.48 1.57 4.47
N ASP A 186 -8.07 0.38 4.87
CA ASP A 186 -8.94 -0.77 4.97
C ASP A 186 -8.50 -1.63 6.15
N ILE A 187 -9.42 -2.21 6.91
CA ILE A 187 -9.11 -3.02 8.09
C ILE A 187 -9.90 -4.31 8.09
N TYR A 188 -9.17 -5.43 8.15
CA TYR A 188 -9.75 -6.75 8.32
C TYR A 188 -9.20 -7.48 9.54
N PHE A 189 -10.06 -8.28 10.15
CA PHE A 189 -9.75 -9.20 11.25
C PHE A 189 -9.99 -10.63 10.81
N ASP A 190 -8.96 -11.48 10.92
CA ASP A 190 -9.07 -12.90 10.60
C ASP A 190 -8.03 -13.69 11.41
N PRO A 191 -8.35 -14.90 11.92
CA PRO A 191 -7.41 -15.73 12.69
C PRO A 191 -6.07 -16.01 11.97
N SER A 192 -6.04 -15.97 10.63
CA SER A 192 -4.82 -16.18 9.87
C SER A 192 -3.73 -15.12 10.12
N PHE A 193 -4.09 -13.99 10.73
CA PHE A 193 -3.16 -12.90 11.09
C PHE A 193 -2.80 -12.86 12.57
N ASP A 194 -3.17 -13.87 13.36
CA ASP A 194 -2.87 -13.91 14.81
C ASP A 194 -1.37 -13.84 15.10
N ASP A 195 -0.56 -14.51 14.29
CA ASP A 195 0.89 -14.61 14.48
C ASP A 195 1.68 -13.64 13.58
N ASN A 196 1.05 -13.04 12.60
CA ASN A 196 1.68 -12.10 11.68
C ASN A 196 0.65 -11.12 11.12
N CYS A 197 0.58 -9.92 11.69
CA CYS A 197 -0.26 -8.84 11.16
C CYS A 197 0.28 -8.32 9.82
N LEU A 198 -0.59 -7.71 9.01
CA LEU A 198 -0.18 -6.96 7.84
C LEU A 198 -0.40 -5.46 8.10
N VAL A 199 0.65 -4.70 7.97
CA VAL A 199 0.64 -3.24 8.02
C VAL A 199 1.19 -2.75 6.69
N ASN A 200 0.30 -2.34 5.82
CA ASN A 200 0.66 -1.76 4.53
C ASN A 200 0.36 -0.27 4.54
N VAL A 201 1.07 0.48 3.73
CA VAL A 201 0.97 1.94 3.67
C VAL A 201 1.03 2.40 2.23
N VAL A 202 0.14 3.33 1.88
CA VAL A 202 0.11 4.00 0.59
C VAL A 202 0.40 5.47 0.80
N ALA A 203 1.22 6.08 -0.05
CA ALA A 203 1.36 7.53 -0.12
C ALA A 203 1.14 8.03 -1.54
N ILE A 204 0.48 9.19 -1.65
CA ILE A 204 0.33 9.89 -2.91
C ILE A 204 0.94 11.28 -2.83
N GLY A 205 1.52 11.72 -3.94
CA GLY A 205 2.11 13.05 -4.11
C GLY A 205 1.68 13.71 -5.39
N ILE A 206 2.04 14.98 -5.52
CA ILE A 206 1.81 15.79 -6.72
C ILE A 206 3.12 16.42 -7.17
N VAL A 207 3.44 16.31 -8.45
CA VAL A 207 4.67 16.85 -9.04
C VAL A 207 4.38 17.44 -10.42
N ALA A 208 5.00 18.56 -10.75
CA ALA A 208 4.99 19.01 -12.13
C ALA A 208 6.03 18.23 -12.95
N GLU A 209 5.72 17.93 -14.21
CA GLU A 209 6.56 17.10 -15.09
C GLU A 209 8.01 17.59 -15.18
N ASP A 210 8.20 18.90 -15.19
CA ASP A 210 9.51 19.56 -15.24
C ASP A 210 10.22 19.64 -13.86
N GLU A 211 9.61 19.10 -12.79
CA GLU A 211 10.14 19.02 -11.43
C GLU A 211 10.41 17.60 -10.96
N ILE A 212 10.15 16.60 -11.80
CA ILE A 212 10.43 15.19 -11.48
C ILE A 212 11.92 15.03 -11.23
N ILE A 213 12.26 14.41 -10.12
CA ILE A 213 13.61 13.98 -9.77
C ILE A 213 13.68 12.47 -9.90
N HIS A 214 14.79 11.98 -10.43
CA HIS A 214 15.02 10.55 -10.61
C HIS A 214 15.88 9.97 -9.49
N SER A 215 15.59 8.76 -9.07
CA SER A 215 16.38 7.99 -8.10
C SER A 215 17.63 7.38 -8.75
N ALA A 216 18.35 8.20 -9.53
CA ALA A 216 19.50 7.80 -10.32
C ALA A 216 20.59 8.87 -10.34
N VAL A 217 21.84 8.45 -10.49
CA VAL A 217 22.93 9.36 -10.85
C VAL A 217 22.60 9.96 -12.22
N PRO A 218 22.53 11.31 -12.34
CA PRO A 218 22.18 11.94 -13.60
C PRO A 218 23.22 11.72 -14.71
N PRO A 219 22.79 11.61 -16.00
CA PRO A 219 23.72 11.44 -17.13
C PRO A 219 24.77 12.56 -17.24
N GLN A 220 24.50 13.74 -16.68
CA GLN A 220 25.44 14.87 -16.63
C GLN A 220 26.72 14.54 -15.84
N ALA A 221 26.72 13.45 -15.05
CA ALA A 221 27.91 12.96 -14.36
C ALA A 221 29.02 12.47 -15.30
N HIS A 222 28.71 12.23 -16.58
CA HIS A 222 29.74 12.00 -17.63
C HIS A 222 30.45 13.29 -18.07
N ASP A 223 29.84 14.46 -17.88
CA ASP A 223 30.37 15.74 -18.34
C ASP A 223 31.08 16.52 -17.22
N GLU A 224 30.66 16.34 -15.95
CA GLU A 224 31.24 16.99 -14.78
C GLU A 224 31.23 16.06 -13.55
N PRO A 225 32.17 16.25 -12.57
CA PRO A 225 32.22 15.43 -11.36
C PRO A 225 30.97 15.55 -10.51
N TYR A 226 30.41 14.41 -10.10
CA TYR A 226 29.33 14.29 -9.13
C TYR A 226 29.80 13.65 -7.82
N VAL A 227 29.18 14.05 -6.72
CA VAL A 227 29.42 13.49 -5.39
C VAL A 227 28.12 12.95 -4.80
N LEU A 228 28.26 11.98 -3.90
CA LEU A 228 27.14 11.50 -3.07
C LEU A 228 27.14 12.24 -1.74
N ILE A 229 26.00 12.81 -1.37
CA ILE A 229 25.76 13.47 -0.09
C ILE A 229 24.74 12.65 0.70
N LEU A 230 25.14 12.19 1.89
CA LEU A 230 24.24 11.59 2.88
C LEU A 230 23.66 12.68 3.78
N VAL A 231 22.34 12.67 3.92
CA VAL A 231 21.59 13.65 4.73
C VAL A 231 20.73 12.93 5.76
N GLY A 232 20.65 13.47 6.96
CA GLY A 232 19.70 13.05 7.97
C GLY A 232 20.31 12.62 9.29
N LYS A 233 19.67 11.71 10.00
CA LYS A 233 20.12 11.18 11.29
C LYS A 233 21.50 10.54 11.21
N PRO A 234 22.28 10.58 12.30
CA PRO A 234 23.51 9.84 12.38
C PRO A 234 23.21 8.33 12.39
N THR A 235 24.00 7.55 11.66
CA THR A 235 23.87 6.09 11.61
C THR A 235 24.03 5.49 13.00
N ASP A 236 23.08 4.68 13.41
CA ASP A 236 23.10 3.85 14.60
C ASP A 236 23.06 2.35 14.22
N ASP A 237 22.76 1.47 15.16
CA ASP A 237 22.65 0.03 14.95
C ASP A 237 21.17 -0.44 14.84
N SER A 238 20.22 0.48 14.86
CA SER A 238 18.79 0.14 14.71
C SER A 238 18.50 -0.34 13.30
N GLY A 239 17.62 -1.33 13.18
CA GLY A 239 17.24 -1.90 11.91
C GLY A 239 18.38 -2.65 11.19
N PHE A 240 19.45 -3.05 11.90
CA PHE A 240 20.55 -3.81 11.26
C PHE A 240 20.04 -5.14 10.71
N GLY A 241 20.08 -5.28 9.39
CA GLY A 241 19.57 -6.45 8.69
C GLY A 241 18.05 -6.52 8.62
N GLY A 242 17.32 -5.42 8.74
CA GLY A 242 15.85 -5.35 8.71
C GLY A 242 15.24 -5.97 7.46
N SER A 243 15.76 -5.68 6.27
CA SER A 243 15.30 -6.29 5.01
C SER A 243 15.53 -7.80 4.96
N ALA A 244 16.62 -8.29 5.53
CA ALA A 244 16.87 -9.71 5.67
C ALA A 244 15.94 -10.34 6.72
N PHE A 245 15.61 -9.62 7.80
CA PHE A 245 14.61 -10.03 8.79
C PHE A 245 13.21 -10.13 8.17
N ALA A 246 12.80 -9.17 7.35
CA ALA A 246 11.53 -9.19 6.63
C ALA A 246 11.40 -10.37 5.63
N SER A 247 12.51 -11.06 5.35
CA SER A 247 12.58 -12.25 4.49
C SER A 247 12.74 -13.57 5.26
N LYS A 248 12.37 -13.61 6.54
CA LYS A 248 12.45 -14.80 7.42
C LYS A 248 11.09 -15.15 8.00
N ILE A 249 10.93 -16.41 8.40
CA ILE A 249 9.79 -16.89 9.18
C ILE A 249 9.90 -16.32 10.60
N LEU A 250 8.78 -15.79 11.14
CA LEU A 250 8.71 -15.27 12.50
C LEU A 250 8.78 -16.41 13.54
N ASP A 251 9.70 -16.28 14.49
CA ASP A 251 9.89 -17.22 15.60
C ASP A 251 9.70 -16.50 16.94
N GLU A 252 8.70 -16.91 17.73
CA GLU A 252 8.40 -16.30 19.03
C GLU A 252 9.56 -16.43 20.03
N GLU A 253 10.35 -17.50 19.97
CA GLU A 253 11.51 -17.69 20.85
C GLU A 253 12.64 -16.70 20.52
N GLN A 254 12.70 -16.19 19.28
CA GLN A 254 13.72 -15.25 18.82
C GLN A 254 13.26 -13.78 18.84
N GLN A 255 12.00 -13.48 19.15
CA GLN A 255 11.46 -12.11 19.11
C GLN A 255 12.26 -11.08 19.91
N THR A 256 12.91 -11.49 21.01
CA THR A 256 13.77 -10.57 21.77
C THR A 256 15.02 -10.15 21.00
N GLN A 257 15.57 -11.03 20.17
CA GLN A 257 16.71 -10.74 19.29
C GLN A 257 16.27 -9.96 18.06
N ASP A 258 15.07 -10.26 17.53
CA ASP A 258 14.49 -9.63 16.36
C ASP A 258 14.13 -8.15 16.58
N ARG A 259 13.96 -7.70 17.83
CA ARG A 259 13.75 -6.28 18.16
C ARG A 259 14.89 -5.37 17.65
N GLY A 260 16.12 -5.86 17.60
CA GLY A 260 17.24 -5.12 17.06
C GLY A 260 17.19 -4.89 15.55
N ALA A 261 16.42 -5.71 14.83
CA ALA A 261 16.20 -5.56 13.39
C ALA A 261 15.04 -4.60 13.04
N VAL A 262 14.28 -4.14 14.05
CA VAL A 262 13.22 -3.13 13.85
C VAL A 262 13.82 -1.73 13.89
N GLN A 263 13.44 -0.92 12.94
CA GLN A 263 13.84 0.48 12.85
C GLN A 263 13.15 1.31 13.94
N VAL A 264 13.85 2.34 14.44
CA VAL A 264 13.33 3.25 15.45
C VAL A 264 13.26 4.67 14.87
N PRO A 265 12.07 5.16 14.51
CA PRO A 265 11.92 6.51 13.97
C PRO A 265 12.06 7.57 15.06
N ASP A 266 12.31 8.84 14.66
CA ASP A 266 12.35 9.98 15.57
C ASP A 266 10.94 10.32 16.08
N PRO A 267 10.66 10.15 17.37
CA PRO A 267 9.31 10.37 17.90
C PRO A 267 8.84 11.83 17.83
N PHE A 268 9.75 12.78 17.70
CA PHE A 268 9.44 14.21 17.63
C PHE A 268 9.44 14.77 16.20
N LEU A 269 9.93 14.03 15.23
CA LEU A 269 9.93 14.34 13.80
C LEU A 269 10.53 15.68 13.39
N LYS A 270 11.17 16.41 14.28
CA LYS A 270 11.78 17.70 13.97
C LYS A 270 12.79 17.60 12.84
N ASN A 271 13.62 16.57 12.89
CA ASN A 271 14.61 16.29 11.88
C ASN A 271 13.98 16.04 10.50
N VAL A 272 12.93 15.22 10.45
CA VAL A 272 12.24 14.90 9.18
C VAL A 272 11.59 16.13 8.56
N LEU A 273 10.92 16.96 9.37
CA LEU A 273 10.30 18.20 8.90
C LEU A 273 11.33 19.17 8.35
N ALA A 274 12.46 19.37 9.07
CA ALA A 274 13.55 20.22 8.61
C ALA A 274 14.17 19.69 7.32
N MET A 275 14.44 18.38 7.23
CA MET A 275 14.99 17.77 6.01
C MET A 275 14.07 17.93 4.80
N ARG A 276 12.76 17.67 4.95
CA ARG A 276 11.81 17.83 3.83
C ARG A 276 11.78 19.26 3.30
N LYS A 277 11.85 20.25 4.19
CA LYS A 277 11.95 21.66 3.79
C LYS A 277 13.30 22.01 3.16
N ALA A 278 14.38 21.45 3.67
CA ALA A 278 15.69 21.57 3.06
C ALA A 278 15.75 20.90 1.68
N ASN A 279 15.16 19.71 1.52
CA ASN A 279 15.00 19.02 0.24
C ASN A 279 14.31 19.94 -0.79
N GLU A 280 13.17 20.54 -0.41
CA GLU A 280 12.44 21.49 -1.25
C GLU A 280 13.30 22.69 -1.66
N ALA A 281 14.08 23.25 -0.72
CA ALA A 281 15.00 24.36 -0.98
C ALA A 281 16.12 23.96 -1.94
N VAL A 282 16.76 22.80 -1.74
CA VAL A 282 17.82 22.26 -2.62
C VAL A 282 17.28 22.02 -4.03
N ARG A 283 16.11 21.36 -4.16
CA ARG A 283 15.46 21.11 -5.45
C ARG A 283 15.14 22.41 -6.20
N THR A 284 14.57 23.38 -5.49
CA THR A 284 14.26 24.69 -6.05
C THR A 284 15.53 25.39 -6.54
N ARG A 285 16.58 25.36 -5.74
CA ARG A 285 17.83 26.00 -6.08
C ARG A 285 18.56 25.33 -7.22
N ALA A 286 18.56 24.00 -7.27
CA ALA A 286 19.14 23.25 -8.38
C ALA A 286 18.46 23.64 -9.71
N ARG A 287 17.12 23.72 -9.71
CA ARG A 287 16.32 24.11 -10.87
C ARG A 287 16.62 25.56 -11.32
N GLU A 288 16.70 26.51 -10.38
CA GLU A 288 17.08 27.91 -10.71
C GLU A 288 18.45 28.00 -11.41
N LEU A 289 19.36 27.12 -11.05
CA LEU A 289 20.71 27.06 -11.62
C LEU A 289 20.82 26.16 -12.86
N GLY A 290 19.73 25.48 -13.26
CA GLY A 290 19.77 24.50 -14.35
C GLY A 290 20.62 23.26 -14.01
N ILE A 291 20.72 22.91 -12.73
CA ILE A 291 21.46 21.74 -12.24
C ILE A 291 20.51 20.55 -12.15
N VAL A 292 20.92 19.42 -12.69
CA VAL A 292 20.22 18.13 -12.51
C VAL A 292 20.82 17.40 -11.33
N ILE A 293 19.96 16.89 -10.45
CA ILE A 293 20.35 16.12 -9.26
C ILE A 293 19.59 14.79 -9.26
N GLY A 294 20.20 13.77 -8.65
CA GLY A 294 19.51 12.53 -8.28
C GLY A 294 19.22 12.51 -6.78
N MET A 295 18.16 11.84 -6.37
CA MET A 295 17.80 11.73 -4.96
C MET A 295 17.13 10.38 -4.70
N LYS A 296 17.51 9.73 -3.60
CA LYS A 296 16.94 8.48 -3.15
C LYS A 296 16.82 8.46 -1.64
N ASP A 297 15.77 7.85 -1.11
CA ASP A 297 15.65 7.61 0.31
C ASP A 297 16.63 6.52 0.78
N ILE A 298 16.86 6.45 2.08
CA ILE A 298 17.57 5.36 2.73
C ILE A 298 16.60 4.66 3.67
N GLY A 299 15.97 3.62 3.14
CA GLY A 299 15.03 2.75 3.81
C GLY A 299 15.60 1.36 4.01
N GLY A 300 14.95 0.36 3.43
CA GLY A 300 15.39 -1.03 3.44
C GLY A 300 16.82 -1.21 2.93
N GLY A 301 17.59 -2.07 3.62
CA GLY A 301 18.99 -2.31 3.30
C GLY A 301 19.98 -1.18 3.62
N GLY A 302 19.50 -0.07 4.18
CA GLY A 302 20.32 1.02 4.67
C GLY A 302 21.14 1.74 3.59
N LEU A 303 22.33 2.22 3.97
CA LEU A 303 23.22 2.93 3.04
C LEU A 303 23.67 2.04 1.87
N ALA A 304 23.73 0.72 2.06
CA ALA A 304 24.09 -0.22 1.02
C ALA A 304 23.13 -0.09 -0.18
N CYS A 305 21.84 -0.31 0.04
CA CYS A 305 20.82 -0.22 -1.03
C CYS A 305 20.70 1.22 -1.56
N GLY A 306 20.54 2.22 -0.70
CA GLY A 306 20.39 3.60 -1.17
C GLY A 306 21.53 4.09 -2.07
N SER A 307 22.77 3.75 -1.76
CA SER A 307 23.92 4.21 -2.55
C SER A 307 24.25 3.33 -3.76
N SER A 308 23.99 2.02 -3.70
CA SER A 308 24.21 1.12 -4.83
C SER A 308 23.11 1.29 -5.90
N GLU A 309 21.86 1.40 -5.49
CA GLU A 309 20.70 1.50 -6.39
C GLU A 309 20.70 2.83 -7.15
N ILE A 310 20.90 3.98 -6.47
CA ILE A 310 21.00 5.29 -7.16
C ILE A 310 22.13 5.29 -8.18
N THR A 311 23.21 4.55 -7.92
CA THR A 311 24.36 4.42 -8.83
C THR A 311 24.03 3.47 -9.99
N ALA A 312 23.43 2.32 -9.69
CA ALA A 312 23.04 1.31 -10.71
C ALA A 312 21.97 1.81 -11.68
N ALA A 313 21.07 2.68 -11.21
CA ALA A 313 20.04 3.30 -12.03
C ALA A 313 20.62 4.32 -13.02
N GLY A 314 21.78 4.92 -12.71
CA GLY A 314 22.57 5.70 -13.67
C GLY A 314 23.30 4.76 -14.64
N ASP A 315 23.38 5.14 -15.93
CA ASP A 315 24.00 4.30 -16.94
C ASP A 315 25.54 4.47 -16.97
N GLY A 316 26.28 3.38 -16.71
CA GLY A 316 27.74 3.35 -16.82
C GLY A 316 28.50 3.95 -15.63
N PHE A 317 27.85 4.13 -14.48
CA PHE A 317 28.51 4.72 -13.30
C PHE A 317 28.93 3.68 -12.26
N GLY A 318 29.98 4.03 -11.52
CA GLY A 318 30.41 3.44 -10.28
C GLY A 318 30.45 4.49 -9.18
N VAL A 319 30.88 4.09 -7.97
CA VAL A 319 31.01 5.00 -6.84
C VAL A 319 32.18 4.58 -5.93
N ASP A 320 32.87 5.57 -5.34
CA ASP A 320 33.89 5.37 -4.32
C ASP A 320 33.47 6.09 -3.04
N ILE A 321 33.06 5.33 -2.01
CA ILE A 321 32.54 5.80 -0.72
C ILE A 321 33.58 5.62 0.38
N ASP A 322 33.75 6.65 1.24
CA ASP A 322 34.52 6.56 2.47
C ASP A 322 33.63 6.55 3.70
N LEU A 323 33.52 5.40 4.38
CA LEU A 323 32.68 5.24 5.57
C LEU A 323 33.09 6.13 6.75
N ARG A 324 34.31 6.67 6.75
CA ARG A 324 34.74 7.67 7.76
C ARG A 324 34.10 9.04 7.55
N ALA A 325 33.59 9.31 6.36
CA ALA A 325 32.80 10.50 6.07
C ALA A 325 31.34 10.37 6.50
N VAL A 326 30.84 9.15 6.70
CA VAL A 326 29.47 8.89 7.19
C VAL A 326 29.36 9.34 8.65
N HIS A 327 28.36 10.16 8.96
CA HIS A 327 28.08 10.56 10.34
C HIS A 327 27.39 9.41 11.10
N VAL A 328 27.94 9.12 12.29
CA VAL A 328 27.51 8.00 13.14
C VAL A 328 27.10 8.51 14.52
N GLY A 329 26.03 7.93 15.08
CA GLY A 329 25.53 8.26 16.43
C GLY A 329 26.22 7.46 17.54
N LEU A 330 26.83 6.33 17.19
CA LEU A 330 27.53 5.45 18.12
C LEU A 330 28.99 5.32 17.72
N GLN A 331 29.89 5.36 18.72
CA GLN A 331 31.30 5.14 18.47
C GLN A 331 31.59 3.64 18.27
N GLY A 332 32.49 3.34 17.36
CA GLY A 332 32.98 1.98 17.15
C GLY A 332 32.06 1.08 16.33
N LEU A 333 31.10 1.66 15.59
CA LEU A 333 30.31 0.91 14.62
C LEU A 333 31.24 0.24 13.59
N LEU A 334 30.93 -1.01 13.31
CA LEU A 334 31.61 -1.81 12.28
C LEU A 334 31.14 -1.38 10.89
N PRO A 335 31.98 -1.55 9.85
CA PRO A 335 31.61 -1.14 8.49
C PRO A 335 30.36 -1.83 7.97
N GLU A 336 30.12 -3.10 8.31
CA GLU A 336 28.88 -3.82 7.97
C GLU A 336 27.65 -3.17 8.60
N THR A 337 27.74 -2.68 9.85
CA THR A 337 26.64 -1.98 10.51
C THR A 337 26.40 -0.61 9.86
N ILE A 338 27.46 0.15 9.55
CA ILE A 338 27.32 1.46 8.89
C ILE A 338 26.62 1.31 7.53
N MET A 339 26.91 0.22 6.81
CA MET A 339 26.34 -0.04 5.49
C MET A 339 24.89 -0.53 5.55
N CYS A 340 24.58 -1.46 6.47
CA CYS A 340 23.35 -2.24 6.44
C CYS A 340 22.36 -1.91 7.57
N ALA A 341 22.68 -0.95 8.45
CA ALA A 341 21.69 -0.46 9.42
C ALA A 341 20.66 0.43 8.72
N GLU A 342 19.39 0.14 8.97
CA GLU A 342 18.26 0.85 8.36
C GLU A 342 17.84 2.04 9.24
N THR A 343 18.82 2.82 9.74
CA THR A 343 18.56 4.06 10.47
C THR A 343 17.64 4.94 9.64
N GLN A 344 16.49 5.30 10.21
CA GLN A 344 15.45 6.02 9.50
C GLN A 344 15.77 7.50 9.26
N GLU A 345 14.94 8.19 8.50
CA GLU A 345 15.00 9.62 8.21
C GLU A 345 16.34 10.05 7.57
N ARG A 346 16.70 9.39 6.48
CA ARG A 346 17.89 9.68 5.70
C ARG A 346 17.61 9.68 4.22
N TYR A 347 18.44 10.47 3.49
CA TYR A 347 18.45 10.52 2.03
C TYR A 347 19.88 10.48 1.50
N VAL A 348 20.06 9.98 0.29
CA VAL A 348 21.29 10.15 -0.48
C VAL A 348 20.99 10.99 -1.73
N LEU A 349 21.82 12.00 -1.97
CA LEU A 349 21.74 12.87 -3.13
C LEU A 349 22.97 12.71 -4.00
N ALA A 350 22.77 12.63 -5.34
CA ALA A 350 23.84 12.73 -6.33
C ALA A 350 23.81 14.15 -6.91
N VAL A 351 24.84 14.94 -6.64
CA VAL A 351 24.91 16.35 -7.06
C VAL A 351 26.26 16.69 -7.70
N PRO A 352 26.34 17.67 -8.62
CA PRO A 352 27.62 18.13 -9.12
C PRO A 352 28.52 18.63 -7.99
N GLU A 353 29.82 18.32 -8.00
CA GLU A 353 30.76 18.73 -6.95
C GLU A 353 30.75 20.25 -6.72
N ARG A 354 30.57 21.05 -7.78
CA ARG A 354 30.46 22.52 -7.69
C ARG A 354 29.23 23.03 -6.94
N PHE A 355 28.19 22.21 -6.75
CA PHE A 355 26.96 22.54 -6.03
C PHE A 355 26.96 21.97 -4.59
N ALA A 356 27.90 21.11 -4.25
CA ALA A 356 27.91 20.40 -2.97
C ALA A 356 27.97 21.33 -1.76
N GLU A 357 28.81 22.39 -1.78
CA GLU A 357 28.95 23.33 -0.66
C GLU A 357 27.61 24.04 -0.38
N GLU A 358 26.86 24.44 -1.41
CA GLU A 358 25.56 25.10 -1.26
C GLU A 358 24.53 24.13 -0.68
N VAL A 359 24.52 22.86 -1.14
CA VAL A 359 23.68 21.81 -0.58
C VAL A 359 23.97 21.58 0.90
N LEU A 360 25.24 21.42 1.26
CA LEU A 360 25.65 21.24 2.66
C LEU A 360 25.26 22.44 3.53
N ALA A 361 25.40 23.67 3.02
CA ALA A 361 24.99 24.89 3.73
C ALA A 361 23.48 24.93 3.96
N THR A 362 22.69 24.57 2.97
CA THR A 362 21.23 24.50 3.08
C THR A 362 20.80 23.59 4.24
N TYR A 363 21.32 22.36 4.30
CA TYR A 363 20.93 21.44 5.38
C TYR A 363 21.53 21.83 6.75
N ASN A 364 22.82 22.11 6.77
CA ASN A 364 23.56 22.24 8.03
C ASN A 364 23.47 23.63 8.67
N ALA A 365 23.29 24.69 7.86
CA ALA A 365 23.24 26.07 8.36
C ALA A 365 21.85 26.70 8.22
N ASP A 366 21.23 26.65 7.03
CA ASP A 366 19.94 27.32 6.81
C ASP A 366 18.80 26.62 7.53
N TRP A 367 18.77 25.29 7.50
CA TRP A 367 17.79 24.45 8.21
C TRP A 367 18.32 23.88 9.52
N ASP A 368 19.59 24.12 9.84
CA ASP A 368 20.24 23.88 11.14
C ASP A 368 20.05 22.44 11.68
N LEU A 369 20.11 21.43 10.79
CA LEU A 369 19.92 20.02 11.18
C LEU A 369 20.75 19.59 12.39
N PRO A 370 22.04 20.02 12.56
CA PRO A 370 22.84 19.63 13.71
C PRO A 370 22.28 20.05 15.08
N ASN A 371 21.50 21.14 15.12
CA ASN A 371 20.81 21.61 16.33
C ASN A 371 19.38 21.10 16.44
N VAL A 372 18.78 20.68 15.32
CA VAL A 372 17.42 20.07 15.30
C VAL A 372 17.43 18.68 15.92
N TYR A 373 18.46 17.87 15.57
CA TYR A 373 18.66 16.53 16.10
C TYR A 373 20.16 16.28 16.27
N GLU A 374 20.57 15.80 17.45
CA GLU A 374 22.00 15.59 17.77
C GLU A 374 22.67 14.63 16.78
N GLY A 375 23.72 15.11 16.12
CA GLY A 375 24.49 14.34 15.13
C GLY A 375 23.88 14.32 13.72
N ALA A 376 22.67 14.83 13.52
CA ALA A 376 22.08 14.93 12.17
C ALA A 376 22.84 15.99 11.36
N CYS A 377 23.14 15.69 10.09
CA CYS A 377 23.77 16.62 9.17
C CYS A 377 23.71 16.13 7.73
N ALA A 378 24.20 16.97 6.81
CA ALA A 378 24.53 16.59 5.45
C ALA A 378 26.06 16.49 5.31
N ARG A 379 26.55 15.42 4.66
CA ARG A 379 27.99 15.22 4.40
C ARG A 379 28.21 14.58 3.04
N VAL A 380 29.28 15.01 2.35
CA VAL A 380 29.79 14.28 1.19
C VAL A 380 30.41 12.98 1.70
N ILE A 381 29.92 11.85 1.21
CA ILE A 381 30.39 10.52 1.62
C ILE A 381 31.16 9.79 0.53
N GLY A 382 31.06 10.23 -0.73
CA GLY A 382 31.71 9.56 -1.84
C GLY A 382 31.64 10.35 -3.13
N ARG A 383 32.23 9.78 -4.18
CA ARG A 383 32.27 10.34 -5.53
C ARG A 383 31.77 9.34 -6.54
N VAL A 384 31.04 9.82 -7.53
CA VAL A 384 30.65 9.04 -8.71
C VAL A 384 31.89 8.80 -9.58
N THR A 385 32.03 7.59 -10.11
CA THR A 385 33.15 7.17 -10.98
C THR A 385 32.58 6.59 -12.29
N GLU A 386 33.44 6.41 -13.30
CA GLU A 386 33.09 5.84 -14.61
C GLU A 386 33.55 4.37 -14.75
N ASP A 387 33.93 3.72 -13.66
CA ASP A 387 34.49 2.35 -13.69
C ASP A 387 33.45 1.24 -13.43
N GLU A 388 32.15 1.62 -13.26
CA GLU A 388 31.03 0.72 -12.94
C GLU A 388 31.25 -0.10 -11.66
N MET A 389 32.16 0.32 -10.77
CA MET A 389 32.49 -0.40 -9.55
C MET A 389 31.83 0.25 -8.33
N TYR A 390 31.30 -0.58 -7.46
CA TYR A 390 30.86 -0.21 -6.12
C TYR A 390 32.06 -0.41 -5.18
N THR A 391 32.77 0.68 -4.88
CA THR A 391 33.96 0.68 -4.04
C THR A 391 33.65 1.38 -2.73
N VAL A 392 33.83 0.68 -1.60
CA VAL A 392 33.63 1.24 -0.26
C VAL A 392 34.90 1.05 0.56
N ARG A 393 35.30 2.10 1.26
CA ARG A 393 36.54 2.16 2.08
C ARG A 393 36.23 2.40 3.55
N PHE A 394 36.99 1.75 4.40
CA PHE A 394 36.98 1.97 5.84
C PHE A 394 38.41 1.94 6.38
N ASP A 395 38.85 2.99 7.09
CA ASP A 395 40.25 3.15 7.59
C ASP A 395 41.32 2.99 6.50
N GLY A 396 40.99 3.42 5.29
CA GLY A 396 41.94 3.35 4.16
C GLY A 396 42.01 1.99 3.48
N GLN A 397 41.35 0.97 4.01
CA GLN A 397 41.17 -0.35 3.38
C GLN A 397 39.93 -0.41 2.51
N ILE A 398 39.94 -1.18 1.45
CA ILE A 398 38.77 -1.48 0.64
C ILE A 398 37.97 -2.61 1.32
N VAL A 399 36.78 -2.31 1.79
CA VAL A 399 35.89 -3.28 2.45
C VAL A 399 34.85 -3.84 1.49
N ILE A 400 34.53 -3.13 0.40
CA ILE A 400 33.68 -3.61 -0.70
C ILE A 400 34.32 -3.20 -2.03
N GLN A 401 34.35 -4.14 -2.98
CA GLN A 401 34.73 -3.87 -4.37
C GLN A 401 34.07 -4.90 -5.29
N ALA A 402 32.95 -4.53 -5.88
CA ALA A 402 32.18 -5.38 -6.78
C ALA A 402 31.58 -4.53 -7.91
N PRO A 403 31.27 -5.09 -9.09
CA PRO A 403 30.50 -4.36 -10.09
C PRO A 403 29.13 -3.93 -9.50
N VAL A 404 28.74 -2.67 -9.67
CA VAL A 404 27.48 -2.11 -9.11
C VAL A 404 26.29 -2.98 -9.50
N ARG A 405 26.21 -3.38 -10.77
CA ARG A 405 25.11 -4.23 -11.30
C ARG A 405 25.08 -5.64 -10.69
N VAL A 406 26.23 -6.16 -10.25
CA VAL A 406 26.26 -7.46 -9.54
C VAL A 406 25.70 -7.32 -8.13
N VAL A 407 25.97 -6.20 -7.46
CA VAL A 407 25.43 -5.93 -6.13
C VAL A 407 23.89 -5.84 -6.19
N THR A 408 23.34 -5.06 -7.12
CA THR A 408 21.90 -4.74 -7.18
C THR A 408 21.06 -5.74 -7.98
N SER A 409 21.66 -6.63 -8.81
CA SER A 409 20.87 -7.51 -9.70
C SER A 409 20.07 -8.60 -8.99
N GLY A 410 20.57 -9.06 -7.84
CA GLY A 410 20.00 -10.20 -7.14
C GLY A 410 20.14 -11.51 -7.91
N ILE A 411 19.47 -12.55 -7.44
CA ILE A 411 19.27 -13.84 -8.13
C ILE A 411 17.78 -13.96 -8.46
N GLU A 412 17.48 -14.57 -9.60
CA GLU A 412 16.10 -14.89 -9.98
C GLU A 412 15.87 -16.40 -9.83
N TYR A 413 14.99 -16.78 -8.89
CA TYR A 413 14.63 -18.20 -8.70
C TYR A 413 13.41 -18.58 -9.53
N GLU A 414 13.47 -19.78 -10.09
CA GLU A 414 12.30 -20.48 -10.61
C GLU A 414 11.76 -21.40 -9.51
N ARG A 415 10.78 -20.91 -8.75
CA ARG A 415 10.16 -21.69 -7.68
C ARG A 415 9.19 -22.72 -8.25
N GLU A 416 9.15 -23.89 -7.63
CA GLU A 416 8.14 -24.90 -7.93
C GLU A 416 6.76 -24.41 -7.49
N GLU A 417 5.71 -24.68 -8.28
CA GLU A 417 4.33 -24.38 -7.92
C GLU A 417 3.48 -25.64 -7.93
N ARG A 418 2.61 -25.77 -6.92
CA ARG A 418 1.65 -26.87 -6.80
C ARG A 418 0.28 -26.32 -6.43
N PRO A 419 -0.76 -26.60 -7.23
CA PRO A 419 -2.11 -26.16 -6.91
C PRO A 419 -2.55 -26.62 -5.52
N ARG A 420 -3.15 -25.70 -4.78
CA ARG A 420 -3.80 -25.95 -3.51
C ARG A 420 -5.30 -25.66 -3.64
N PRO A 421 -6.12 -26.65 -4.05
CA PRO A 421 -7.54 -26.46 -4.16
C PRO A 421 -8.17 -26.26 -2.78
N PHE A 422 -9.10 -25.33 -2.68
CA PHE A 422 -9.90 -25.15 -1.46
C PHE A 422 -10.91 -26.31 -1.31
N GLU A 423 -10.86 -27.00 -0.17
CA GLU A 423 -11.69 -28.20 0.09
C GLU A 423 -13.02 -27.86 0.79
N GLY A 424 -13.28 -26.58 1.11
CA GLY A 424 -14.52 -26.16 1.75
C GLY A 424 -15.74 -26.31 0.85
N THR A 425 -16.90 -26.37 1.47
CA THR A 425 -18.21 -26.49 0.80
C THR A 425 -19.10 -25.31 1.15
N GLU A 426 -20.09 -25.03 0.27
CA GLU A 426 -21.13 -24.08 0.62
C GLU A 426 -21.93 -24.58 1.82
N PRO A 427 -22.22 -23.69 2.81
CA PRO A 427 -23.06 -24.06 3.94
C PRO A 427 -24.49 -24.34 3.51
N ASP A 428 -25.04 -25.48 3.98
CA ASP A 428 -26.45 -25.78 3.89
C ASP A 428 -27.13 -25.39 5.22
N PHE A 429 -27.92 -24.33 5.22
CA PHE A 429 -28.59 -23.78 6.39
C PHE A 429 -29.95 -23.21 6.08
N ALA A 430 -30.83 -23.22 7.09
CA ALA A 430 -32.13 -22.55 6.99
C ALA A 430 -31.93 -21.01 7.01
N PRO A 431 -32.69 -20.24 6.21
CA PRO A 431 -32.58 -18.78 6.27
C PRO A 431 -32.92 -18.29 7.69
N PRO A 432 -32.26 -17.22 8.15
CA PRO A 432 -32.61 -16.57 9.42
C PRO A 432 -34.13 -16.23 9.43
N PRO A 433 -34.79 -16.47 10.54
CA PRO A 433 -36.22 -16.17 10.65
C PRO A 433 -36.53 -14.66 10.65
N ASP A 434 -35.53 -13.87 11.01
CA ASP A 434 -35.56 -12.40 11.07
C ASP A 434 -34.30 -11.82 10.36
N LEU A 435 -34.51 -11.25 9.18
CA LEU A 435 -33.44 -10.64 8.39
C LEU A 435 -33.05 -9.27 8.94
N SER A 436 -33.90 -8.60 9.71
CA SER A 436 -33.53 -7.38 10.43
C SER A 436 -32.48 -7.68 11.52
N ALA A 437 -32.71 -8.74 12.29
CA ALA A 437 -31.73 -9.20 13.29
C ALA A 437 -30.41 -9.67 12.63
N ALA A 438 -30.49 -10.36 11.49
CA ALA A 438 -29.31 -10.78 10.74
C ALA A 438 -28.49 -9.57 10.24
N LEU A 439 -29.13 -8.54 9.72
CA LEU A 439 -28.44 -7.31 9.27
C LEU A 439 -27.77 -6.62 10.45
N LEU A 440 -28.41 -6.49 11.61
CA LEU A 440 -27.77 -5.91 12.80
C LEU A 440 -26.54 -6.72 13.24
N THR A 441 -26.61 -8.06 13.15
CA THR A 441 -25.45 -8.93 13.47
C THR A 441 -24.28 -8.67 12.51
N VAL A 442 -24.56 -8.54 11.22
CA VAL A 442 -23.53 -8.23 10.19
C VAL A 442 -22.95 -6.83 10.42
N LEU A 443 -23.81 -5.81 10.63
CA LEU A 443 -23.37 -4.42 10.88
C LEU A 443 -22.48 -4.28 12.14
N GLY A 444 -22.72 -5.08 13.16
CA GLY A 444 -21.91 -5.09 14.40
C GLY A 444 -20.65 -5.96 14.34
N SER A 445 -20.43 -6.69 13.24
CA SER A 445 -19.29 -7.61 13.11
C SER A 445 -17.96 -6.86 12.91
N PRO A 446 -16.82 -7.46 13.30
CA PRO A 446 -15.51 -6.79 13.23
C PRO A 446 -15.15 -6.23 11.85
N ASN A 447 -15.59 -6.91 10.77
CA ASN A 447 -15.21 -6.55 9.39
C ASN A 447 -16.21 -5.63 8.68
N VAL A 448 -17.34 -5.23 9.33
CA VAL A 448 -18.36 -4.34 8.75
C VAL A 448 -18.60 -3.10 9.60
N CYS A 449 -18.48 -3.19 10.93
CA CYS A 449 -18.74 -2.05 11.81
C CYS A 449 -17.81 -0.85 11.52
N SER A 450 -18.20 0.33 11.99
CA SER A 450 -17.48 1.59 11.75
C SER A 450 -16.00 1.53 12.14
N ARG A 451 -15.14 2.01 11.27
CA ARG A 451 -13.70 2.17 11.49
C ARG A 451 -13.33 3.46 12.21
N GLN A 452 -14.34 4.27 12.62
CA GLN A 452 -14.12 5.57 13.28
C GLN A 452 -13.21 5.47 14.51
N TYR A 453 -13.25 4.35 15.23
CA TYR A 453 -12.36 4.09 16.37
C TYR A 453 -10.88 4.22 15.99
N VAL A 454 -10.51 3.82 14.78
CA VAL A 454 -9.14 3.88 14.24
C VAL A 454 -8.85 5.25 13.64
N TYR A 455 -9.56 5.64 12.58
CA TYR A 455 -9.19 6.84 11.81
C TYR A 455 -9.45 8.16 12.54
N ARG A 456 -10.22 8.20 13.63
CA ARG A 456 -10.44 9.43 14.42
C ARG A 456 -9.16 10.03 15.03
N ALA A 457 -8.10 9.21 15.16
CA ALA A 457 -6.80 9.67 15.66
C ALA A 457 -5.94 10.29 14.56
N TYR A 458 -6.25 9.99 13.30
CA TYR A 458 -5.49 10.44 12.14
C TYR A 458 -5.96 11.83 11.70
N ASP A 459 -5.02 12.75 11.47
CA ASP A 459 -5.34 14.03 10.86
C ASP A 459 -5.65 13.84 9.38
N SER A 460 -6.85 14.18 8.97
CA SER A 460 -7.33 14.05 7.60
C SER A 460 -7.44 15.38 6.85
N GLU A 461 -7.16 16.53 7.51
CA GLU A 461 -7.40 17.87 6.95
C GLU A 461 -6.19 18.82 7.06
N VAL A 462 -5.06 18.35 7.55
CA VAL A 462 -3.90 19.17 7.94
C VAL A 462 -3.36 20.11 6.85
N GLN A 463 -3.46 19.77 5.57
CA GLN A 463 -3.04 20.64 4.46
C GLN A 463 -4.15 21.57 3.94
N GLY A 464 -5.37 21.45 4.44
CA GLY A 464 -6.53 22.25 4.01
C GLY A 464 -7.02 21.92 2.59
N ASN A 465 -6.62 20.76 2.04
CA ASN A 465 -6.91 20.35 0.66
C ASN A 465 -7.91 19.18 0.57
N THR A 466 -8.32 18.60 1.69
CA THR A 466 -9.20 17.44 1.74
C THR A 466 -10.62 17.83 1.37
N VAL A 467 -11.21 17.09 0.44
CA VAL A 467 -12.59 17.25 -0.04
C VAL A 467 -13.49 16.20 0.60
N LEU A 468 -13.05 14.93 0.65
CA LEU A 468 -13.71 13.86 1.39
C LEU A 468 -12.73 13.25 2.39
N ARG A 469 -13.20 13.13 3.62
CA ARG A 469 -12.46 12.51 4.73
C ARG A 469 -12.72 11.00 4.82
N PRO A 470 -11.89 10.25 5.54
CA PRO A 470 -12.17 8.85 5.86
C PRO A 470 -13.57 8.65 6.43
N GLY A 471 -14.31 7.64 5.94
CA GLY A 471 -15.67 7.31 6.37
C GLY A 471 -16.79 8.09 5.69
N GLU A 472 -16.52 9.13 4.91
CA GLU A 472 -17.57 9.88 4.18
C GLU A 472 -17.97 9.19 2.86
N ALA A 473 -17.09 8.36 2.31
CA ALA A 473 -17.32 7.54 1.12
C ALA A 473 -16.28 6.41 1.03
N GLY A 474 -16.33 5.58 -0.01
CA GLY A 474 -15.39 4.49 -0.26
C GLY A 474 -13.97 4.94 -0.67
N ALA A 475 -13.78 6.23 -1.00
CA ALA A 475 -12.48 6.81 -1.32
C ALA A 475 -12.33 8.19 -0.66
N GLY A 476 -11.11 8.50 -0.19
CA GLY A 476 -10.75 9.86 0.21
C GLY A 476 -10.43 10.71 -1.01
N VAL A 477 -10.73 12.02 -0.94
CA VAL A 477 -10.53 12.94 -2.07
C VAL A 477 -9.79 14.19 -1.62
N VAL A 478 -8.77 14.58 -2.39
CA VAL A 478 -8.00 15.82 -2.18
C VAL A 478 -7.98 16.69 -3.43
N ARG A 479 -7.96 18.00 -3.22
CA ARG A 479 -7.76 19.03 -4.25
C ARG A 479 -6.35 19.61 -4.10
N PRO A 480 -5.33 19.05 -4.77
CA PRO A 480 -3.94 19.36 -4.43
C PRO A 480 -3.41 20.68 -4.98
N LEU A 481 -4.02 21.25 -6.02
CA LEU A 481 -3.53 22.45 -6.69
C LEU A 481 -4.45 23.65 -6.44
N GLU A 482 -3.87 24.74 -5.95
CA GLU A 482 -4.60 25.96 -5.72
C GLU A 482 -5.13 26.54 -7.04
N GLY A 483 -6.40 26.96 -7.07
CA GLY A 483 -7.04 27.49 -8.27
C GLY A 483 -7.34 26.46 -9.37
N CYS A 484 -7.14 25.17 -9.12
CA CYS A 484 -7.53 24.06 -9.99
C CYS A 484 -8.77 23.37 -9.46
N ASP A 485 -9.74 23.04 -10.32
CA ASP A 485 -10.94 22.30 -9.92
C ASP A 485 -10.77 20.79 -9.93
N ALA A 486 -9.70 20.31 -10.58
CA ALA A 486 -9.41 18.87 -10.60
C ALA A 486 -9.01 18.35 -9.21
N ALA A 487 -9.46 17.14 -8.90
CA ALA A 487 -9.18 16.46 -7.63
C ALA A 487 -8.71 15.01 -7.85
N VAL A 488 -8.00 14.48 -6.86
CA VAL A 488 -7.49 13.10 -6.81
C VAL A 488 -8.27 12.34 -5.75
N ALA A 489 -8.78 11.16 -6.13
CA ALA A 489 -9.32 10.17 -5.21
C ALA A 489 -8.31 9.05 -4.96
N LEU A 490 -8.30 8.53 -3.73
CA LEU A 490 -7.52 7.36 -3.33
C LEU A 490 -8.43 6.37 -2.62
N SER A 491 -8.45 5.13 -3.11
CA SER A 491 -9.07 3.97 -2.45
C SER A 491 -8.05 2.87 -2.25
N VAL A 492 -8.27 2.01 -1.27
CA VAL A 492 -7.43 0.82 -0.99
C VAL A 492 -8.33 -0.33 -0.56
N ASP A 493 -8.22 -1.48 -1.22
CA ASP A 493 -9.12 -2.59 -0.99
C ASP A 493 -8.43 -3.96 -1.11
N GLY A 494 -9.01 -4.98 -0.47
CA GLY A 494 -8.58 -6.36 -0.56
C GLY A 494 -9.17 -7.25 0.53
N ASN A 495 -9.99 -8.24 0.17
CA ASN A 495 -10.62 -9.16 1.11
C ASN A 495 -9.79 -10.45 1.27
N PRO A 496 -9.11 -10.67 2.43
CA PRO A 496 -8.26 -11.84 2.64
C PRO A 496 -9.04 -13.17 2.64
N ARG A 497 -10.32 -13.15 2.98
CA ARG A 497 -11.17 -14.34 3.02
C ARG A 497 -11.46 -14.87 1.62
N TYR A 498 -11.51 -13.99 0.61
CA TYR A 498 -11.56 -14.41 -0.79
C TYR A 498 -10.27 -15.11 -1.19
N GLY A 499 -9.11 -14.57 -0.78
CA GLY A 499 -7.80 -15.17 -1.03
C GLY A 499 -7.64 -16.56 -0.42
N LEU A 500 -8.23 -16.80 0.76
CA LEU A 500 -8.23 -18.14 1.39
C LEU A 500 -8.97 -19.19 0.55
N ILE A 501 -10.02 -18.79 -0.16
CA ILE A 501 -10.83 -19.69 -0.99
C ILE A 501 -10.22 -19.81 -2.39
N ASP A 502 -9.96 -18.66 -3.02
CA ASP A 502 -9.39 -18.57 -4.37
C ASP A 502 -8.52 -17.32 -4.51
N PRO A 503 -7.18 -17.48 -4.47
CA PRO A 503 -6.27 -16.33 -4.55
C PRO A 503 -6.40 -15.52 -5.85
N TYR A 504 -6.79 -16.16 -6.97
CA TYR A 504 -7.02 -15.45 -8.23
C TYR A 504 -8.19 -14.46 -8.11
N TRP A 505 -9.32 -14.92 -7.60
CA TRP A 505 -10.47 -14.04 -7.38
C TRP A 505 -10.24 -13.06 -6.23
N GLY A 506 -9.40 -13.41 -5.24
CA GLY A 506 -8.92 -12.46 -4.23
C GLY A 506 -8.25 -11.24 -4.86
N GLY A 507 -7.27 -11.47 -5.75
CA GLY A 507 -6.58 -10.40 -6.48
C GLY A 507 -7.48 -9.63 -7.46
N ALA A 508 -8.33 -10.34 -8.19
CA ALA A 508 -9.24 -9.73 -9.15
C ALA A 508 -10.28 -8.81 -8.49
N ASN A 509 -10.86 -9.24 -7.36
CA ASN A 509 -11.81 -8.41 -6.60
C ASN A 509 -11.12 -7.20 -5.97
N ALA A 510 -9.90 -7.32 -5.45
CA ALA A 510 -9.18 -6.17 -4.88
C ALA A 510 -9.02 -5.03 -5.90
N VAL A 511 -8.65 -5.34 -7.15
CA VAL A 511 -8.60 -4.35 -8.24
C VAL A 511 -9.97 -3.76 -8.54
N ALA A 512 -10.98 -4.62 -8.73
CA ALA A 512 -12.32 -4.18 -9.11
C ALA A 512 -12.97 -3.30 -8.05
N GLU A 513 -12.79 -3.64 -6.78
CA GLU A 513 -13.32 -2.89 -5.63
C GLU A 513 -12.64 -1.55 -5.48
N ALA A 514 -11.31 -1.48 -5.54
CA ALA A 514 -10.57 -0.21 -5.51
C ALA A 514 -11.02 0.73 -6.64
N MET A 515 -11.22 0.21 -7.86
CA MET A 515 -11.73 1.02 -8.97
C MET A 515 -13.19 1.45 -8.75
N ARG A 516 -14.05 0.60 -8.17
CA ARG A 516 -15.43 0.96 -7.83
C ARG A 516 -15.49 2.06 -6.79
N ASN A 517 -14.69 1.98 -5.75
CA ASN A 517 -14.64 2.97 -4.69
C ASN A 517 -14.23 4.36 -5.21
N CYS A 518 -13.23 4.43 -6.10
CA CYS A 518 -12.94 5.66 -6.83
C CYS A 518 -14.14 6.15 -7.67
N ALA A 519 -14.81 5.24 -8.38
CA ALA A 519 -15.94 5.59 -9.21
C ALA A 519 -17.16 6.06 -8.41
N ALA A 520 -17.40 5.48 -7.22
CA ALA A 520 -18.50 5.82 -6.34
C ALA A 520 -18.47 7.28 -5.86
N VAL A 521 -17.29 7.90 -5.79
CA VAL A 521 -17.14 9.34 -5.49
C VAL A 521 -17.12 10.23 -6.74
N GLY A 522 -17.12 9.65 -7.94
CA GLY A 522 -17.10 10.35 -9.22
C GLY A 522 -15.72 10.46 -9.87
N ALA A 523 -14.69 9.85 -9.29
CA ALA A 523 -13.35 9.86 -9.85
C ALA A 523 -13.15 8.73 -10.87
N VAL A 524 -12.58 9.06 -12.01
CA VAL A 524 -12.23 8.09 -13.06
C VAL A 524 -10.92 7.40 -12.70
N PRO A 525 -10.89 6.07 -12.50
CA PRO A 525 -9.66 5.31 -12.23
C PRO A 525 -8.56 5.58 -13.27
N GLN A 526 -7.34 5.84 -12.81
CA GLN A 526 -6.19 6.18 -13.66
C GLN A 526 -5.03 5.21 -13.54
N ALA A 527 -4.73 4.74 -12.34
CA ALA A 527 -3.65 3.82 -12.08
C ALA A 527 -3.89 3.00 -10.80
N LEU A 528 -3.18 1.91 -10.71
CA LEU A 528 -3.16 0.97 -9.60
C LEU A 528 -1.77 0.88 -9.00
N THR A 529 -1.72 0.53 -7.72
CA THR A 529 -0.53 0.00 -7.05
C THR A 529 -0.95 -1.17 -6.19
N ASP A 530 -0.07 -2.13 -6.00
CA ASP A 530 -0.38 -3.32 -5.21
C ASP A 530 0.61 -3.54 -4.06
N CYS A 531 0.16 -4.23 -3.02
CA CYS A 531 1.00 -4.86 -2.02
C CYS A 531 0.60 -6.33 -1.89
N LEU A 532 1.49 -7.21 -2.29
CA LEU A 532 1.24 -8.64 -2.46
C LEU A 532 1.76 -9.39 -1.25
N ASN A 533 0.87 -9.66 -0.28
CA ASN A 533 1.22 -10.30 0.98
C ASN A 533 0.87 -11.77 0.97
N PHE A 534 1.89 -12.65 1.05
CA PHE A 534 1.75 -14.10 0.97
C PHE A 534 2.72 -14.81 1.93
N GLY A 535 2.56 -16.11 2.06
CA GLY A 535 3.39 -16.95 2.90
C GLY A 535 4.77 -17.22 2.31
N ASN A 536 5.34 -18.40 2.62
CA ASN A 536 6.71 -18.77 2.26
C ASN A 536 6.81 -19.23 0.80
N PRO A 537 7.52 -18.52 -0.09
CA PRO A 537 7.65 -18.85 -1.51
C PRO A 537 8.44 -20.14 -1.79
N GLU A 538 9.11 -20.71 -0.79
CA GLU A 538 9.81 -21.98 -0.89
C GLU A 538 8.87 -23.19 -0.79
N LYS A 539 7.62 -22.96 -0.35
CA LYS A 539 6.54 -23.96 -0.33
C LYS A 539 5.75 -23.89 -1.63
N PRO A 540 5.73 -24.95 -2.44
CA PRO A 540 5.12 -24.92 -3.76
C PRO A 540 3.65 -24.52 -3.78
N GLU A 541 2.89 -24.85 -2.74
CA GLU A 541 1.49 -24.48 -2.59
C GLU A 541 1.32 -22.98 -2.34
N GLN A 542 2.13 -22.40 -1.46
CA GLN A 542 2.09 -20.97 -1.13
C GLN A 542 2.62 -20.11 -2.29
N PHE A 543 3.61 -20.62 -3.03
CA PHE A 543 4.07 -19.94 -4.24
C PHE A 543 3.01 -19.98 -5.36
N TRP A 544 2.26 -21.08 -5.47
CA TRP A 544 1.11 -21.14 -6.38
C TRP A 544 0.04 -20.12 -6.00
N GLU A 545 -0.28 -19.98 -4.70
CA GLU A 545 -1.22 -18.95 -4.20
C GLU A 545 -0.78 -17.54 -4.60
N PHE A 546 0.50 -17.22 -4.40
CA PHE A 546 1.09 -15.95 -4.82
C PHE A 546 0.90 -15.73 -6.33
N ARG A 547 1.26 -16.71 -7.17
CA ARG A 547 1.10 -16.58 -8.62
C ARG A 547 -0.36 -16.44 -9.06
N GLN A 548 -1.30 -17.11 -8.40
CA GLN A 548 -2.72 -16.93 -8.70
C GLN A 548 -3.19 -15.51 -8.30
N GLY A 549 -2.79 -14.99 -7.16
CA GLY A 549 -3.08 -13.63 -6.74
C GLY A 549 -2.58 -12.59 -7.75
N VAL A 550 -1.30 -12.70 -8.16
CA VAL A 550 -0.72 -11.83 -9.21
C VAL A 550 -1.49 -11.92 -10.53
N ARG A 551 -1.89 -13.13 -10.95
CA ARG A 551 -2.69 -13.31 -12.18
C ARG A 551 -4.05 -12.63 -12.05
N GLY A 552 -4.71 -12.75 -10.89
CA GLY A 552 -5.98 -12.07 -10.63
C GLY A 552 -5.87 -10.56 -10.77
N VAL A 553 -4.85 -9.96 -10.14
CA VAL A 553 -4.54 -8.51 -10.27
C VAL A 553 -4.27 -8.14 -11.72
N ALA A 554 -3.40 -8.89 -12.41
CA ALA A 554 -3.01 -8.61 -13.79
C ALA A 554 -4.19 -8.70 -14.76
N ASP A 555 -5.03 -9.73 -14.64
CA ASP A 555 -6.17 -9.93 -15.53
C ASP A 555 -7.26 -8.89 -15.27
N ALA A 556 -7.50 -8.51 -14.01
CA ALA A 556 -8.41 -7.41 -13.69
C ALA A 556 -7.92 -6.08 -14.28
N ALA A 557 -6.65 -5.74 -14.07
CA ALA A 557 -6.05 -4.53 -14.62
C ALA A 557 -6.10 -4.48 -16.16
N ARG A 558 -5.94 -5.64 -16.84
CA ARG A 558 -6.04 -5.72 -18.31
C ARG A 558 -7.46 -5.61 -18.84
N ASN A 559 -8.46 -6.09 -18.10
CA ASN A 559 -9.84 -6.14 -18.58
C ASN A 559 -10.69 -4.95 -18.12
N LEU A 560 -10.31 -4.30 -17.03
CA LEU A 560 -10.90 -3.04 -16.55
C LEU A 560 -10.13 -1.86 -17.17
N TRP A 561 -10.33 -1.62 -18.47
CA TRP A 561 -9.57 -0.67 -19.30
C TRP A 561 -9.67 0.77 -18.81
N LEU A 562 -8.64 1.56 -19.13
CA LEU A 562 -8.67 3.00 -18.99
C LEU A 562 -9.83 3.61 -19.80
N LYS A 563 -10.54 4.53 -19.16
CA LYS A 563 -11.66 5.25 -19.80
C LYS A 563 -11.19 5.99 -21.05
N GLY A 564 -11.89 5.77 -22.16
CA GLY A 564 -11.58 6.40 -23.46
C GLY A 564 -10.53 5.65 -24.30
N TYR A 565 -9.97 4.56 -23.80
CA TYR A 565 -8.98 3.75 -24.52
C TYR A 565 -9.48 2.29 -24.61
N VAL A 566 -9.59 1.79 -25.84
CA VAL A 566 -10.03 0.41 -26.08
C VAL A 566 -8.87 -0.55 -25.84
N GLU A 567 -9.11 -1.64 -25.11
CA GLU A 567 -8.10 -2.68 -24.81
C GLU A 567 -6.79 -2.16 -24.19
N THR A 568 -6.85 -0.99 -23.53
CA THR A 568 -5.71 -0.39 -22.86
C THR A 568 -5.84 -0.65 -21.34
N PRO A 569 -4.94 -1.41 -20.73
CA PRO A 569 -5.02 -1.72 -19.32
C PRO A 569 -5.04 -0.48 -18.43
N THR A 570 -5.67 -0.57 -17.26
CA THR A 570 -5.37 0.33 -16.15
C THR A 570 -3.98 -0.05 -15.61
N PRO A 571 -2.97 0.84 -15.68
CA PRO A 571 -1.60 0.45 -15.38
C PRO A 571 -1.36 0.24 -13.88
N VAL A 572 -0.53 -0.76 -13.53
CA VAL A 572 0.06 -0.95 -12.20
C VAL A 572 1.43 -0.29 -12.21
N ILE A 573 1.57 0.86 -11.56
CA ILE A 573 2.75 1.74 -11.72
C ILE A 573 3.69 1.74 -10.53
N SER A 574 3.35 1.05 -9.46
CA SER A 574 4.12 0.90 -8.24
C SER A 574 3.63 -0.35 -7.52
N GLY A 575 4.35 -0.81 -6.55
CA GLY A 575 3.91 -1.92 -5.69
C GLY A 575 5.04 -2.54 -4.90
N ASN A 576 4.66 -3.41 -3.96
CA ASN A 576 5.55 -4.12 -3.07
C ASN A 576 5.15 -5.60 -2.98
N VAL A 577 6.11 -6.47 -2.72
CA VAL A 577 5.87 -7.89 -2.44
C VAL A 577 6.39 -8.23 -1.06
N SER A 578 5.50 -8.67 -0.18
CA SER A 578 5.81 -9.21 1.14
C SER A 578 5.58 -10.71 1.16
N LEU A 579 6.65 -11.47 1.22
CA LEU A 579 6.66 -12.92 1.35
C LEU A 579 7.17 -13.35 2.73
N TYR A 580 7.16 -14.66 3.00
CA TYR A 580 7.52 -15.23 4.30
C TYR A 580 6.62 -14.79 5.47
N ASN A 581 5.40 -14.28 5.20
CA ASN A 581 4.43 -13.98 6.26
C ASN A 581 3.88 -15.29 6.85
N GLU A 582 4.74 -15.95 7.61
CA GLU A 582 4.51 -17.25 8.23
C GLU A 582 5.16 -17.29 9.61
N SER A 583 4.52 -17.95 10.57
CA SER A 583 5.10 -18.18 11.90
C SER A 583 5.84 -19.52 11.98
N ALA A 584 6.72 -19.69 12.98
CA ALA A 584 7.41 -20.96 13.25
C ALA A 584 6.44 -22.12 13.56
N SER A 585 5.20 -21.83 13.96
CA SER A 585 4.13 -22.83 14.10
C SER A 585 3.67 -23.42 12.75
N GLY A 586 4.08 -22.83 11.63
CA GLY A 586 3.66 -23.18 10.27
C GLY A 586 2.35 -22.51 9.83
N SER A 587 1.82 -21.58 10.66
CA SER A 587 0.68 -20.74 10.29
C SER A 587 1.11 -19.67 9.30
N SER A 588 0.47 -19.62 8.15
CA SER A 588 0.68 -18.61 7.11
C SER A 588 -0.50 -17.65 7.09
N VAL A 589 -0.24 -16.38 6.77
CA VAL A 589 -1.29 -15.40 6.51
C VAL A 589 -2.20 -15.83 5.36
N ALA A 590 -3.44 -15.38 5.38
CA ALA A 590 -4.30 -15.51 4.22
C ALA A 590 -3.67 -14.82 2.99
N PRO A 591 -3.76 -15.41 1.79
CA PRO A 591 -3.34 -14.75 0.55
C PRO A 591 -4.02 -13.39 0.42
N SER A 592 -3.24 -12.32 0.52
CA SER A 592 -3.76 -10.95 0.66
C SER A 592 -3.12 -10.01 -0.38
N PRO A 593 -3.53 -10.09 -1.66
CA PRO A 593 -3.29 -8.99 -2.58
C PRO A 593 -4.12 -7.79 -2.12
N ILE A 594 -3.45 -6.69 -1.83
CA ILE A 594 -4.06 -5.41 -1.45
C ILE A 594 -3.76 -4.41 -2.56
N VAL A 595 -4.79 -3.75 -3.07
CA VAL A 595 -4.65 -2.87 -4.24
C VAL A 595 -5.17 -1.48 -3.89
N ALA A 596 -4.36 -0.46 -4.20
CA ALA A 596 -4.82 0.91 -4.18
C ALA A 596 -5.07 1.41 -5.61
N CYS A 597 -6.09 2.25 -5.73
CA CYS A 597 -6.44 2.93 -6.98
C CYS A 597 -6.41 4.44 -6.80
N VAL A 598 -5.74 5.14 -7.70
CA VAL A 598 -5.89 6.60 -7.84
C VAL A 598 -6.85 6.90 -8.98
N GLY A 599 -7.83 7.74 -8.66
CA GLY A 599 -8.81 8.25 -9.62
C GLY A 599 -8.69 9.77 -9.75
N VAL A 600 -9.11 10.30 -10.91
CA VAL A 600 -9.12 11.73 -11.18
C VAL A 600 -10.53 12.20 -11.49
N MET A 601 -10.93 13.31 -10.91
CA MET A 601 -12.13 14.02 -11.29
C MET A 601 -11.80 15.44 -11.76
N PRO A 602 -12.40 15.91 -12.87
CA PRO A 602 -12.10 17.26 -13.41
C PRO A 602 -12.65 18.40 -12.56
N ASP A 603 -13.71 18.13 -11.78
CA ASP A 603 -14.41 19.12 -10.95
C ASP A 603 -14.77 18.52 -9.58
N PHE A 604 -14.05 18.92 -8.53
CA PHE A 604 -14.28 18.45 -7.17
C PHE A 604 -15.66 18.82 -6.62
N ALA A 605 -16.34 19.82 -7.19
CA ALA A 605 -17.70 20.19 -6.77
C ALA A 605 -18.76 19.14 -7.17
N ARG A 606 -18.39 18.17 -8.00
CA ARG A 606 -19.23 17.04 -8.40
C ARG A 606 -19.12 15.82 -7.50
N VAL A 607 -18.22 15.84 -6.52
CA VAL A 607 -18.04 14.71 -5.61
C VAL A 607 -19.34 14.35 -4.89
N VAL A 608 -19.59 13.06 -4.74
CA VAL A 608 -20.74 12.54 -3.96
C VAL A 608 -20.25 11.71 -2.77
N THR A 609 -21.09 11.57 -1.76
CA THR A 609 -20.82 10.79 -0.56
C THR A 609 -21.74 9.57 -0.48
N VAL A 610 -21.52 8.70 0.51
CA VAL A 610 -22.37 7.53 0.76
C VAL A 610 -23.77 7.90 1.24
N GLN A 611 -23.93 8.95 2.06
CA GLN A 611 -25.18 9.29 2.72
C GLN A 611 -26.27 9.77 1.76
N LEU A 612 -27.48 9.24 1.90
CA LEU A 612 -28.70 9.71 1.21
C LEU A 612 -28.97 11.20 1.52
N LYS A 613 -29.46 11.95 0.52
CA LYS A 613 -29.52 13.41 0.59
C LYS A 613 -30.89 13.98 0.85
N GLN A 614 -31.91 13.51 0.15
CA GLN A 614 -33.26 14.08 0.29
C GLN A 614 -34.34 13.05 0.02
N PRO A 615 -35.52 13.16 0.63
CA PRO A 615 -36.68 12.32 0.34
C PRO A 615 -37.21 12.54 -1.08
N GLY A 616 -37.70 11.45 -1.70
CA GLY A 616 -38.32 11.46 -3.03
C GLY A 616 -37.33 11.23 -4.19
N ASP A 617 -36.04 11.06 -3.92
CA ASP A 617 -35.06 10.62 -4.90
C ASP A 617 -35.19 9.11 -5.17
N ALA A 618 -34.90 8.68 -6.41
CA ALA A 618 -34.99 7.28 -6.78
C ALA A 618 -33.74 6.51 -6.39
N VAL A 619 -33.90 5.30 -5.84
CA VAL A 619 -32.80 4.39 -5.49
C VAL A 619 -32.68 3.30 -6.53
N TYR A 620 -31.49 3.18 -7.13
CA TYR A 620 -31.18 2.19 -8.16
C TYR A 620 -30.07 1.24 -7.74
N LEU A 621 -30.19 -0.01 -8.21
CA LEU A 621 -29.12 -1.02 -8.20
C LEU A 621 -28.51 -1.12 -9.59
N LEU A 622 -27.18 -1.06 -9.68
CA LEU A 622 -26.41 -1.40 -10.85
C LEU A 622 -25.60 -2.67 -10.56
N GLY A 623 -26.02 -3.77 -11.10
CA GLY A 623 -25.40 -5.08 -10.92
C GLY A 623 -26.41 -6.18 -10.55
N GLU A 624 -26.17 -7.36 -11.06
CA GLU A 624 -26.97 -8.54 -10.75
C GLU A 624 -26.48 -9.21 -9.46
N ARG A 625 -27.38 -9.90 -8.76
CA ARG A 625 -27.01 -10.71 -7.58
C ARG A 625 -26.85 -12.17 -7.98
N TYR A 626 -25.82 -12.81 -7.45
CA TYR A 626 -25.49 -14.21 -7.64
C TYR A 626 -25.37 -14.90 -6.30
N ASP A 627 -25.36 -16.23 -6.29
CA ASP A 627 -25.12 -17.04 -5.07
C ASP A 627 -23.62 -17.06 -4.73
N GLU A 628 -23.08 -15.88 -4.40
CA GLU A 628 -21.67 -15.59 -4.14
C GLU A 628 -21.49 -15.06 -2.72
N LEU A 629 -21.45 -15.99 -1.75
CA LEU A 629 -21.28 -15.69 -0.33
C LEU A 629 -20.00 -16.30 0.26
N GLY A 630 -19.18 -16.96 -0.56
CA GLY A 630 -17.89 -17.48 -0.11
C GLY A 630 -16.97 -16.35 0.35
N GLY A 631 -16.49 -16.43 1.60
CA GLY A 631 -15.70 -15.40 2.26
C GLY A 631 -16.49 -14.23 2.84
N SER A 632 -17.82 -14.21 2.68
CA SER A 632 -18.65 -13.05 3.04
C SER A 632 -18.68 -12.74 4.53
N ALA A 633 -18.91 -11.45 4.81
CA ALA A 633 -19.17 -10.96 6.16
C ALA A 633 -20.45 -11.62 6.75
N TYR A 634 -21.44 -11.93 5.94
CA TYR A 634 -22.65 -12.62 6.35
C TYR A 634 -22.35 -14.03 6.91
N TYR A 635 -21.57 -14.85 6.18
CA TYR A 635 -21.20 -16.18 6.68
C TYR A 635 -20.33 -16.08 7.93
N SER A 636 -19.41 -15.10 7.98
CA SER A 636 -18.60 -14.85 9.16
C SER A 636 -19.45 -14.49 10.38
N ALA A 637 -20.35 -13.53 10.24
CA ALA A 637 -21.18 -13.02 11.34
C ALA A 637 -22.15 -14.10 11.91
N LEU A 638 -22.59 -15.04 11.07
CA LEU A 638 -23.44 -16.14 11.48
C LEU A 638 -22.68 -17.42 11.91
N GLY A 639 -21.34 -17.40 11.88
CA GLY A 639 -20.53 -18.57 12.23
C GLY A 639 -20.67 -19.76 11.27
N LEU A 640 -20.95 -19.50 9.99
CA LEU A 640 -21.18 -20.51 8.97
C LEU A 640 -19.90 -20.98 8.24
N GLY A 641 -18.75 -20.48 8.67
CA GLY A 641 -17.47 -20.76 8.03
C GLY A 641 -17.19 -19.88 6.80
N LEU A 642 -16.28 -20.34 5.92
CA LEU A 642 -15.87 -19.56 4.75
C LEU A 642 -16.85 -19.67 3.57
N GLY A 643 -17.55 -20.81 3.42
CA GLY A 643 -18.24 -21.10 2.16
C GLY A 643 -17.26 -21.41 1.03
N ARG A 644 -17.71 -21.32 -0.22
CA ARG A 644 -16.89 -21.65 -1.40
C ARG A 644 -17.06 -20.67 -2.57
N ASN A 645 -18.26 -20.15 -2.76
CA ASN A 645 -18.60 -19.36 -3.94
C ASN A 645 -18.13 -17.90 -3.77
N VAL A 646 -16.86 -17.65 -4.06
CA VAL A 646 -16.27 -16.30 -4.03
C VAL A 646 -16.88 -15.43 -5.14
N PRO A 647 -17.13 -14.14 -4.91
CA PRO A 647 -17.55 -13.22 -5.94
C PRO A 647 -16.62 -13.23 -7.15
N GLN A 648 -17.21 -13.28 -8.35
CA GLN A 648 -16.47 -13.26 -9.61
C GLN A 648 -16.62 -11.93 -10.31
N VAL A 649 -15.51 -11.33 -10.72
CA VAL A 649 -15.53 -10.09 -11.51
C VAL A 649 -15.93 -10.40 -12.96
N ARG A 650 -17.03 -9.80 -13.40
CA ARG A 650 -17.54 -9.91 -14.78
C ARG A 650 -17.04 -8.70 -15.55
N TRP A 651 -15.86 -8.84 -16.17
CA TRP A 651 -15.03 -7.77 -16.71
C TRP A 651 -15.77 -6.68 -17.49
N GLU A 652 -16.54 -7.06 -18.50
CA GLU A 652 -17.27 -6.10 -19.35
C GLU A 652 -18.35 -5.36 -18.56
N ALA A 653 -19.14 -6.11 -17.76
CA ALA A 653 -20.20 -5.52 -16.97
C ALA A 653 -19.66 -4.64 -15.85
N GLU A 654 -18.56 -5.05 -15.23
CA GLU A 654 -17.87 -4.26 -14.18
C GLU A 654 -17.37 -2.94 -14.72
N ARG A 655 -16.61 -2.97 -15.81
CA ARG A 655 -16.09 -1.78 -16.50
C ARG A 655 -17.22 -0.85 -16.93
N ALA A 656 -18.28 -1.40 -17.54
CA ALA A 656 -19.43 -0.62 -17.97
C ALA A 656 -20.09 0.13 -16.79
N ARG A 657 -20.27 -0.54 -15.64
CA ARG A 657 -20.86 0.07 -14.44
C ARG A 657 -19.98 1.16 -13.85
N ILE A 658 -18.65 0.92 -13.71
CA ILE A 658 -17.68 1.90 -13.22
C ILE A 658 -17.80 3.20 -14.04
N TYR A 659 -17.81 3.11 -15.37
CA TYR A 659 -17.82 4.32 -16.19
C TYR A 659 -19.20 4.94 -16.36
N ALA A 660 -20.28 4.18 -16.29
CA ALA A 660 -21.62 4.72 -16.21
C ALA A 660 -21.84 5.56 -14.93
N VAL A 661 -21.35 5.08 -13.78
CA VAL A 661 -21.44 5.81 -12.52
C VAL A 661 -20.61 7.09 -12.56
N THR A 662 -19.36 7.05 -13.04
CA THR A 662 -18.52 8.25 -13.13
C THR A 662 -19.13 9.32 -14.04
N ASP A 663 -19.75 8.94 -15.18
CA ASP A 663 -20.40 9.86 -16.08
C ASP A 663 -21.72 10.41 -15.49
N ALA A 664 -22.50 9.59 -14.82
CA ALA A 664 -23.73 10.01 -14.15
C ALA A 664 -23.47 11.04 -13.03
N ILE A 665 -22.38 10.85 -12.26
CA ILE A 665 -21.94 11.82 -11.25
C ILE A 665 -21.45 13.11 -11.92
N ALA A 666 -20.64 13.01 -12.96
CA ALA A 666 -20.12 14.17 -13.72
C ALA A 666 -21.25 15.02 -14.32
N GLU A 667 -22.32 14.38 -14.82
CA GLU A 667 -23.53 15.09 -15.29
C GLU A 667 -24.39 15.66 -14.13
N GLY A 668 -24.09 15.34 -12.87
CA GLY A 668 -24.85 15.81 -11.69
C GLY A 668 -26.19 15.12 -11.49
N LEU A 669 -26.38 13.91 -12.06
CA LEU A 669 -27.60 13.12 -11.95
C LEU A 669 -27.73 12.41 -10.60
N VAL A 670 -26.59 12.11 -9.97
CA VAL A 670 -26.47 11.32 -8.75
C VAL A 670 -26.36 12.22 -7.54
N ALA A 671 -27.01 11.87 -6.45
CA ALA A 671 -26.97 12.56 -5.15
C ALA A 671 -26.05 11.83 -4.16
N ALA A 672 -26.11 10.50 -4.10
CA ALA A 672 -25.25 9.64 -3.29
C ALA A 672 -24.98 8.31 -4.02
N CYS A 673 -23.84 7.68 -3.71
CA CYS A 673 -23.46 6.41 -4.30
C CYS A 673 -22.65 5.59 -3.30
N GLN A 674 -22.88 4.27 -3.30
CA GLN A 674 -22.12 3.28 -2.56
C GLN A 674 -21.86 2.09 -3.46
N ASP A 675 -20.64 1.54 -3.41
CA ASP A 675 -20.36 0.26 -4.02
C ASP A 675 -20.98 -0.89 -3.20
N ILE A 676 -21.07 -2.07 -3.77
CA ILE A 676 -21.50 -3.28 -3.07
C ILE A 676 -20.29 -4.18 -2.88
N SER A 677 -19.90 -4.35 -1.62
CA SER A 677 -18.78 -5.14 -1.14
C SER A 677 -19.19 -5.92 0.12
N ASP A 678 -18.46 -5.78 1.22
CA ASP A 678 -18.68 -6.52 2.47
C ASP A 678 -20.12 -6.41 3.01
N GLY A 679 -20.76 -7.56 3.20
CA GLY A 679 -22.13 -7.66 3.67
C GLY A 679 -23.21 -7.39 2.60
N GLY A 680 -22.80 -7.14 1.35
CA GLY A 680 -23.66 -7.10 0.16
C GLY A 680 -24.62 -5.91 0.11
N LEU A 681 -25.72 -6.10 -0.64
CA LEU A 681 -26.74 -5.08 -0.88
C LEU A 681 -27.41 -4.56 0.41
N ALA A 682 -27.59 -5.42 1.41
CA ALA A 682 -28.24 -5.03 2.66
C ALA A 682 -27.40 -4.04 3.45
N VAL A 683 -26.09 -4.26 3.51
CA VAL A 683 -25.15 -3.36 4.18
C VAL A 683 -25.01 -2.05 3.40
N ALA A 684 -24.86 -2.09 2.07
CA ALA A 684 -24.78 -0.89 1.24
C ALA A 684 -26.01 0.03 1.44
N LEU A 685 -27.22 -0.52 1.44
CA LEU A 685 -28.45 0.26 1.74
C LEU A 685 -28.46 0.82 3.16
N ALA A 686 -27.99 0.04 4.14
CA ALA A 686 -27.91 0.49 5.53
C ALA A 686 -26.92 1.65 5.69
N GLU A 687 -25.72 1.54 5.11
CA GLU A 687 -24.68 2.58 5.15
C GLU A 687 -25.15 3.87 4.47
N MET A 688 -25.83 3.78 3.34
CA MET A 688 -26.41 4.95 2.69
C MET A 688 -27.46 5.65 3.59
N CYS A 689 -28.26 4.90 4.32
CA CYS A 689 -29.21 5.47 5.29
C CYS A 689 -28.50 6.06 6.50
N MET A 690 -27.49 5.36 7.06
CA MET A 690 -26.79 5.77 8.27
C MET A 690 -25.85 6.96 8.03
N GLY A 691 -25.23 7.02 6.86
CA GLY A 691 -24.15 7.97 6.56
C GLY A 691 -22.92 7.79 7.46
N PRO A 692 -21.92 8.66 7.35
CA PRO A 692 -20.60 8.49 7.99
C PRO A 692 -20.64 8.48 9.51
N PHE A 693 -21.69 9.03 10.11
CA PHE A 693 -21.80 9.18 11.57
C PHE A 693 -22.90 8.31 12.19
N GLY A 694 -23.50 7.39 11.42
CA GLY A 694 -24.55 6.51 11.91
C GLY A 694 -25.86 7.24 12.29
N ARG A 695 -26.08 8.46 11.78
CA ARG A 695 -27.15 9.39 12.19
C ARG A 695 -27.80 10.09 11.01
N GLY A 696 -27.99 9.36 9.89
CA GLY A 696 -28.73 9.87 8.75
C GLY A 696 -30.19 10.14 9.11
N GLU A 697 -30.83 11.07 8.42
CA GLU A 697 -32.24 11.46 8.62
C GLU A 697 -33.13 10.98 7.50
N VAL A 698 -32.57 10.63 6.34
CA VAL A 698 -33.26 10.14 5.15
C VAL A 698 -33.20 8.62 5.12
N GLY A 699 -34.38 8.00 5.13
CA GLY A 699 -34.54 6.56 5.01
C GLY A 699 -34.72 6.11 3.55
N THR A 700 -34.95 4.81 3.35
CA THR A 700 -35.30 4.27 2.04
C THR A 700 -36.32 3.13 2.12
N GLU A 701 -37.22 3.04 1.12
CA GLU A 701 -38.06 1.90 0.84
C GLU A 701 -37.57 1.22 -0.43
N ALA A 702 -37.15 -0.04 -0.33
CA ALA A 702 -36.61 -0.81 -1.44
C ALA A 702 -37.35 -2.13 -1.64
N ASP A 703 -37.75 -2.45 -2.87
CA ASP A 703 -38.28 -3.76 -3.27
C ASP A 703 -37.23 -4.55 -4.02
N ILE A 704 -36.75 -5.64 -3.42
CA ILE A 704 -35.77 -6.56 -4.01
C ILE A 704 -36.46 -7.74 -4.76
N GLY A 705 -37.74 -7.77 -4.87
CA GLY A 705 -38.44 -8.82 -5.63
C GLY A 705 -37.88 -9.05 -7.02
N PRO A 706 -37.65 -7.98 -7.82
CA PRO A 706 -36.99 -8.09 -9.13
C PRO A 706 -35.51 -8.52 -9.08
N VAL A 707 -34.83 -8.40 -7.94
CA VAL A 707 -33.42 -8.75 -7.74
C VAL A 707 -33.24 -10.23 -7.48
N LEU A 708 -34.23 -10.91 -6.91
CA LEU A 708 -34.11 -12.28 -6.40
C LEU A 708 -33.67 -13.28 -7.48
N ASN A 709 -34.21 -13.18 -8.69
CA ASN A 709 -33.79 -14.03 -9.82
C ASN A 709 -33.63 -15.54 -9.47
N GLY A 710 -34.57 -16.04 -8.61
CA GLY A 710 -34.52 -17.42 -8.09
C GLY A 710 -33.66 -17.63 -6.85
N LEU A 711 -32.92 -16.63 -6.37
CA LEU A 711 -32.19 -16.70 -5.11
C LEU A 711 -33.14 -16.59 -3.91
N ARG A 712 -32.73 -17.17 -2.77
CA ARG A 712 -33.34 -16.85 -1.47
C ARG A 712 -33.08 -15.37 -1.13
N ALA A 713 -34.01 -14.75 -0.42
CA ALA A 713 -33.93 -13.34 -0.08
C ALA A 713 -32.64 -12.97 0.71
N ASP A 714 -32.25 -13.79 1.70
CA ASP A 714 -31.02 -13.60 2.45
C ASP A 714 -29.77 -13.69 1.55
N ARG A 715 -29.74 -14.63 0.61
CA ARG A 715 -28.64 -14.75 -0.34
C ARG A 715 -28.54 -13.57 -1.30
N ALA A 716 -29.66 -13.07 -1.79
CA ALA A 716 -29.67 -11.88 -2.65
C ALA A 716 -29.26 -10.60 -1.91
N LEU A 717 -29.63 -10.48 -0.62
CA LEU A 717 -29.32 -9.33 0.22
C LEU A 717 -27.86 -9.29 0.66
N PHE A 718 -27.30 -10.45 1.03
CA PHE A 718 -25.97 -10.52 1.63
C PHE A 718 -24.89 -11.08 0.69
N SER A 719 -25.25 -11.42 -0.55
CA SER A 719 -24.26 -11.75 -1.59
C SER A 719 -23.36 -10.54 -1.86
N GLU A 720 -22.05 -10.77 -1.89
CA GLU A 720 -21.04 -9.75 -2.13
C GLU A 720 -20.69 -9.62 -3.63
N SER A 721 -21.56 -10.10 -4.52
CA SER A 721 -21.46 -9.82 -5.97
C SER A 721 -21.38 -8.32 -6.22
N SER A 722 -20.45 -7.90 -7.06
CA SER A 722 -20.13 -6.48 -7.30
C SER A 722 -21.30 -5.67 -7.87
N GLY A 723 -21.32 -4.38 -7.58
CA GLY A 723 -22.32 -3.43 -8.08
C GLY A 723 -22.27 -2.09 -7.36
N PHE A 724 -23.31 -1.27 -7.62
CA PHE A 724 -23.50 0.01 -6.94
C PHE A 724 -24.95 0.17 -6.51
N VAL A 725 -25.17 0.85 -5.39
CA VAL A 725 -26.45 1.47 -5.02
C VAL A 725 -26.33 2.97 -5.25
N VAL A 726 -27.26 3.55 -5.98
CA VAL A 726 -27.19 4.94 -6.43
C VAL A 726 -28.49 5.67 -6.11
N GLU A 727 -28.38 6.81 -5.42
CA GLU A 727 -29.46 7.78 -5.27
C GLU A 727 -29.45 8.72 -6.47
N VAL A 728 -30.51 8.69 -7.26
CA VAL A 728 -30.70 9.53 -8.46
C VAL A 728 -31.68 10.65 -8.14
N ARG A 729 -31.25 11.89 -8.39
CA ARG A 729 -32.03 13.10 -8.10
C ARG A 729 -33.40 13.07 -8.78
N ALA A 730 -34.41 13.47 -8.07
CA ALA A 730 -35.79 13.55 -8.61
C ALA A 730 -35.83 14.36 -9.92
N GLY A 731 -36.43 13.77 -10.94
CA GLY A 731 -36.52 14.33 -12.30
C GLY A 731 -35.33 14.01 -13.21
N CYS A 732 -34.26 13.38 -12.71
CA CYS A 732 -33.09 12.95 -13.48
C CYS A 732 -33.16 11.48 -13.96
N GLU A 733 -34.16 10.70 -13.51
CA GLU A 733 -34.26 9.26 -13.70
C GLU A 733 -34.15 8.83 -15.16
N ARG A 734 -34.88 9.51 -16.05
CA ARG A 734 -34.86 9.20 -17.51
C ARG A 734 -33.48 9.42 -18.14
N ARG A 735 -32.76 10.51 -17.75
CA ARG A 735 -31.45 10.79 -18.27
C ARG A 735 -30.45 9.77 -17.71
N PHE A 736 -30.55 9.43 -16.44
CA PHE A 736 -29.73 8.41 -15.79
C PHE A 736 -29.90 7.03 -16.47
N GLU A 737 -31.15 6.59 -16.69
CA GLU A 737 -31.45 5.33 -17.39
C GLU A 737 -30.90 5.33 -18.84
N ALA A 738 -31.05 6.46 -19.55
CA ALA A 738 -30.50 6.60 -20.91
C ALA A 738 -28.96 6.53 -20.91
N LEU A 739 -28.29 7.22 -19.98
CA LEU A 739 -26.83 7.20 -19.84
C LEU A 739 -26.32 5.79 -19.49
N CYS A 740 -26.97 5.09 -18.56
CA CYS A 740 -26.65 3.70 -18.27
C CYS A 740 -26.78 2.81 -19.53
N ALA A 741 -27.83 3.02 -20.32
CA ALA A 741 -28.03 2.27 -21.58
C ALA A 741 -26.95 2.59 -22.63
N GLU A 742 -26.44 3.82 -22.69
CA GLU A 742 -25.29 4.22 -23.54
C GLU A 742 -24.04 3.39 -23.21
N HIS A 743 -23.86 3.03 -21.92
CA HIS A 743 -22.78 2.16 -21.43
C HIS A 743 -23.13 0.65 -21.49
N GLY A 744 -24.32 0.28 -21.95
CA GLY A 744 -24.78 -1.13 -21.92
C GLY A 744 -25.19 -1.62 -20.53
N VAL A 745 -25.36 -0.73 -19.57
CA VAL A 745 -25.79 -1.04 -18.20
C VAL A 745 -27.31 -0.93 -18.09
N LYS A 746 -27.92 -1.92 -17.46
CA LYS A 746 -29.36 -1.90 -17.13
C LYS A 746 -29.53 -1.58 -15.65
N PRO A 747 -29.86 -0.33 -15.29
CA PRO A 747 -30.15 0.01 -13.91
C PRO A 747 -31.50 -0.59 -13.48
N LEU A 748 -31.55 -1.07 -12.23
CA LEU A 748 -32.77 -1.61 -11.65
C LEU A 748 -33.26 -0.66 -10.55
N ARG A 749 -34.42 -0.03 -10.74
CA ARG A 749 -35.01 0.79 -9.69
C ARG A 749 -35.49 -0.10 -8.54
N LEU A 750 -34.90 0.12 -7.34
CA LEU A 750 -35.29 -0.59 -6.11
C LEU A 750 -36.46 0.10 -5.41
N GLY A 751 -36.50 1.45 -5.46
CA GLY A 751 -37.48 2.21 -4.72
C GLY A 751 -37.15 3.70 -4.67
N GLU A 752 -37.41 4.30 -3.51
CA GLU A 752 -37.18 5.72 -3.30
C GLU A 752 -36.74 6.04 -1.86
N THR A 753 -36.14 7.19 -1.69
CA THR A 753 -35.81 7.75 -0.39
C THR A 753 -37.05 8.34 0.30
N VAL A 754 -37.10 8.23 1.63
CA VAL A 754 -38.29 8.62 2.43
C VAL A 754 -37.89 9.56 3.58
N ASP A 755 -38.87 10.38 4.00
CA ASP A 755 -38.73 11.37 5.10
C ASP A 755 -39.05 10.72 6.47
N ASP A 756 -38.46 9.54 6.69
CA ASP A 756 -38.53 8.95 8.01
C ASP A 756 -37.25 8.17 8.29
N ALA A 757 -36.54 8.27 9.23
CA ALA A 757 -35.27 7.64 9.51
C ALA A 757 -35.36 6.10 9.62
N GLN A 758 -35.87 5.44 8.56
CA GLN A 758 -36.08 3.99 8.49
C GLN A 758 -35.48 3.37 7.21
N LEU A 759 -34.91 2.19 7.35
CA LEU A 759 -34.64 1.27 6.23
C LEU A 759 -35.73 0.23 6.16
N ARG A 760 -36.48 0.19 5.04
CA ARG A 760 -37.46 -0.85 4.75
C ARG A 760 -37.10 -1.59 3.46
N VAL A 761 -36.95 -2.89 3.58
CA VAL A 761 -36.69 -3.75 2.40
C VAL A 761 -37.81 -4.79 2.32
N SER A 762 -38.40 -4.94 1.14
CA SER A 762 -39.42 -5.90 0.84
C SER A 762 -39.10 -6.79 -0.38
N ALA A 763 -39.79 -7.89 -0.54
CA ALA A 763 -39.86 -8.65 -1.78
C ALA A 763 -41.35 -8.76 -2.18
N GLY A 764 -41.80 -7.86 -3.05
CA GLY A 764 -43.20 -7.65 -3.35
C GLY A 764 -43.97 -7.25 -2.09
N SER A 765 -44.96 -8.07 -1.68
CA SER A 765 -45.77 -7.78 -0.47
C SER A 765 -45.11 -8.25 0.85
N GLN A 766 -44.04 -9.00 0.80
CA GLN A 766 -43.36 -9.51 1.99
C GLN A 766 -42.31 -8.52 2.49
N GLN A 767 -42.51 -8.00 3.69
CA GLN A 767 -41.48 -7.20 4.38
C GLN A 767 -40.37 -8.13 4.88
N LEU A 768 -39.13 -7.81 4.55
CA LEU A 768 -37.91 -8.55 4.89
C LEU A 768 -37.09 -7.89 5.99
N ILE A 769 -36.89 -6.57 5.88
CA ILE A 769 -36.15 -5.76 6.83
C ILE A 769 -36.97 -4.51 7.16
N ALA A 770 -37.01 -4.16 8.45
CA ALA A 770 -37.56 -2.91 8.94
C ALA A 770 -36.74 -2.47 10.17
N LEU A 771 -35.89 -1.46 9.99
CA LEU A 771 -34.98 -0.99 11.02
C LEU A 771 -34.91 0.54 11.04
N SER A 772 -34.87 1.11 12.24
CA SER A 772 -34.53 2.54 12.36
C SER A 772 -33.05 2.79 12.10
N ILE A 773 -32.74 3.92 11.51
CA ILE A 773 -31.35 4.35 11.32
C ILE A 773 -30.62 4.44 12.66
N ALA A 774 -31.30 4.89 13.72
CA ALA A 774 -30.73 4.96 15.06
C ALA A 774 -30.28 3.59 15.59
N SER A 775 -31.11 2.51 15.39
CA SER A 775 -30.74 1.17 15.86
C SER A 775 -29.60 0.55 15.07
N MET A 776 -29.55 0.80 13.75
CA MET A 776 -28.45 0.38 12.91
C MET A 776 -27.14 1.13 13.27
N GLY A 777 -27.24 2.47 13.39
CA GLY A 777 -26.11 3.32 13.71
C GLY A 777 -25.51 3.03 15.08
N GLU A 778 -26.32 2.72 16.09
CA GLU A 778 -25.83 2.33 17.43
C GLU A 778 -24.96 1.10 17.37
N VAL A 779 -25.44 0.04 16.71
CA VAL A 779 -24.69 -1.24 16.57
C VAL A 779 -23.42 -1.03 15.74
N TRP A 780 -23.55 -0.32 14.61
CA TRP A 780 -22.45 -0.10 13.67
C TRP A 780 -21.33 0.76 14.27
N LEU A 781 -21.65 1.89 14.92
CA LEU A 781 -20.65 2.78 15.51
C LEU A 781 -19.91 2.16 16.69
N ASN A 782 -20.60 1.36 17.50
CA ASN A 782 -20.03 0.81 18.71
C ASN A 782 -19.40 -0.57 18.54
N GLY A 783 -19.58 -1.22 17.40
CA GLY A 783 -19.09 -2.58 17.15
C GLY A 783 -17.59 -2.72 17.45
N LEU A 784 -16.75 -1.95 16.77
CA LEU A 784 -15.30 -2.02 16.96
C LEU A 784 -14.85 -1.52 18.35
N VAL A 785 -15.53 -0.52 18.90
CA VAL A 785 -15.23 -0.01 20.26
C VAL A 785 -15.39 -1.12 21.30
N HIS A 786 -16.52 -1.83 21.25
CA HIS A 786 -16.80 -2.94 22.20
C HIS A 786 -15.82 -4.10 22.02
N ILE A 787 -15.43 -4.37 20.76
CA ILE A 787 -14.50 -5.47 20.46
C ILE A 787 -13.07 -5.19 20.95
N LEU A 788 -12.59 -3.96 20.76
CA LEU A 788 -11.20 -3.60 21.06
C LEU A 788 -10.98 -3.09 22.49
N GLN A 789 -12.01 -2.54 23.15
CA GLN A 789 -11.89 -2.08 24.53
C GLN A 789 -12.26 -3.15 25.56
N GLY A 790 -12.91 -4.25 25.17
CA GLY A 790 -13.28 -5.38 26.03
C GLY A 790 -14.54 -5.12 26.79
#